data_560094863115e4c43ca5644ad35f29bd
#
_entry.id   560094863115e4c43ca5644ad35f29bd
#
_cell.length_a   1.000
_cell.length_b   1.000
_cell.length_c   1.000
_cell.angle_alpha   90.00
_cell.angle_beta   90.00
_cell.angle_gamma   90.00
#
_symmetry.space_group_name_H-M   'P 1'
#
loop_
_entity.id
_entity.type
_entity.pdbx_description
1 polymer ?
#
loop_
_entity_poly.entity_id
_entity_poly.type
_entity_poly.pdbx_seq_one_letter_code
_entity_poly.pdbx_strand_id
1 'polypeptide(L)'
;MLLSTYGRWRLPLYRGRQLLYVGKGFEWGAPADLLTMNVGATWLNSHDDPRNTRQNYQRATGSWRMKKRWESTSAYRYTLGGSLDYTGSFDRQKSDRDIDEGPAGIPLERYKSSYNNVVAAVNFTAESKGANFFRSFDFSASVSSEFDLIDRWRYRANSGNVPIRTAVEEGVFDMEVLPVRYEATLQVDNKPFYANAKAVALLGADTPLSRNTIRIGAEWNMSKNYGGGLLYDVTRPFTDLMSSHPRRYDALPALHRLSAFLEDNTTITAGEWRIEIMAGLRTTAMANLGSRYTLQGKFHFDPRANLSVTLPAFDMAGDPMRITFAGGAGWHTKTPTLDQLFPEPDYSYYTRLNYFPADDESKRRVNVKVFKHDPTNYDLKAARNFKWEVRGNAEWNGYGLSVTYFRENMTSGFRTSTDVLTRTYREYDTGPLKDMEFTGPPQLEWLPYKDKTVFQTVGVKTNGSRTFKQGIEFSLSTRRIRALATKLIVSGAYFKTRYENSEPQYVLTTVQLAEGTPYPYIGLYDQDDNTFHEVCNTNFLLDTQIPKLGLIFSTSFQCQWFSGMKAEWCNPAPTSYLDLQLQEHPFTAESAADGILQHMIHDNVSKEAYLYRLTPFSMNVNLKISKRLYRDRLNIAIFVNRLFTYSPSYRNETNALVRRYSSPYFGMELNFKL
;
A
#
# COMPACT_ATOMS: atom_id res chain seq x y z
N MET A 1 8.56 25.69 -20.18
CA MET A 1 8.43 26.12 -18.78
C MET A 1 6.96 25.98 -18.39
N LEU A 2 6.66 25.19 -17.38
CA LEU A 2 5.29 24.96 -16.89
C LEU A 2 5.21 25.58 -15.50
N LEU A 3 4.40 26.62 -15.35
CA LEU A 3 4.14 27.26 -14.06
C LEU A 3 2.68 26.99 -13.70
N SER A 4 2.45 26.23 -12.64
CA SER A 4 1.12 25.89 -12.18
C SER A 4 0.95 26.36 -10.73
N THR A 5 -0.02 27.23 -10.49
CA THR A 5 -0.39 27.71 -9.16
C THR A 5 -1.78 27.26 -8.78
N TYR A 6 -1.91 26.64 -7.61
CA TYR A 6 -3.17 26.16 -7.04
C TYR A 6 -3.53 26.98 -5.80
N GLY A 7 -4.72 27.52 -5.74
CA GLY A 7 -5.23 28.23 -4.58
C GLY A 7 -6.58 27.72 -4.08
N ARG A 8 -6.79 27.70 -2.78
CA ARG A 8 -8.13 27.50 -2.17
C ARG A 8 -8.81 28.85 -1.93
N TRP A 9 -10.10 28.96 -2.25
CA TRP A 9 -10.92 30.15 -1.98
C TRP A 9 -11.14 30.35 -0.47
N ARG A 10 -10.14 30.77 0.26
CA ARG A 10 -10.25 31.49 1.54
C ARG A 10 -9.01 32.35 1.70
N LEU A 11 -9.20 33.65 1.69
CA LEU A 11 -8.16 34.61 2.08
C LEU A 11 -7.68 34.33 3.52
N PRO A 12 -6.35 34.37 3.76
CA PRO A 12 -5.33 35.02 2.94
C PRO A 12 -4.63 34.04 1.98
N LEU A 13 -4.13 34.58 0.89
CA LEU A 13 -3.47 33.99 -0.29
C LEU A 13 -2.20 33.13 -0.04
N TYR A 14 -1.93 32.70 1.18
CA TYR A 14 -0.69 32.00 1.56
C TYR A 14 -0.73 30.47 1.38
N ARG A 15 -1.83 29.93 0.84
CA ARG A 15 -2.11 28.49 0.83
C ARG A 15 -2.36 28.01 -0.56
N GLY A 16 -1.42 27.26 -1.08
CA GLY A 16 -1.54 26.73 -2.42
C GLY A 16 -0.34 25.89 -2.79
N ARG A 17 -0.43 25.32 -3.97
CA ARG A 17 0.66 24.58 -4.60
C ARG A 17 1.24 25.42 -5.71
N GLN A 18 2.56 25.51 -5.73
CA GLN A 18 3.32 26.10 -6.82
C GLN A 18 4.17 25.01 -7.45
N LEU A 19 3.99 24.80 -8.75
CA LEU A 19 4.77 23.84 -9.52
C LEU A 19 5.49 24.57 -10.66
N LEU A 20 6.81 24.48 -10.68
CA LEU A 20 7.65 24.90 -11.78
C LEU A 20 8.21 23.66 -12.49
N TYR A 21 8.08 23.60 -13.80
CA TYR A 21 8.75 22.62 -14.64
C TYR A 21 9.57 23.30 -15.71
N VAL A 22 10.81 22.86 -15.88
CA VAL A 22 11.69 23.25 -16.99
C VAL A 22 12.24 21.99 -17.63
N GLY A 23 12.15 21.91 -18.96
CA GLY A 23 12.71 20.79 -19.69
C GLY A 23 13.18 21.20 -21.07
N LYS A 24 14.21 20.52 -21.57
CA LYS A 24 14.74 20.70 -22.92
C LYS A 24 15.17 19.39 -23.52
N GLY A 25 14.79 19.17 -24.78
CA GLY A 25 15.26 18.09 -25.61
C GLY A 25 16.32 18.58 -26.59
N PHE A 26 17.25 17.70 -26.91
CA PHE A 26 18.32 17.89 -27.89
C PHE A 26 18.35 16.69 -28.79
N GLU A 27 18.62 16.93 -30.07
CA GLU A 27 18.74 15.88 -31.10
C GLU A 27 19.96 16.17 -31.97
N TRP A 28 20.77 15.15 -32.22
CA TRP A 28 21.95 15.21 -33.09
C TRP A 28 22.02 13.98 -33.98
N GLY A 29 22.35 14.22 -35.25
CA GLY A 29 22.54 13.17 -36.23
C GLY A 29 21.37 12.99 -37.19
N ALA A 30 21.42 11.93 -37.99
CA ALA A 30 20.41 11.53 -38.95
C ALA A 30 19.53 10.40 -38.42
N PRO A 31 18.35 10.11 -39.00
CA PRO A 31 17.47 9.04 -38.52
C PRO A 31 18.12 7.66 -38.34
N ALA A 32 19.15 7.36 -39.14
CA ALA A 32 19.91 6.11 -39.07
C ALA A 32 21.00 6.10 -37.99
N ASP A 33 21.41 7.27 -37.50
CA ASP A 33 22.40 7.46 -36.44
C ASP A 33 22.01 8.67 -35.60
N LEU A 34 21.03 8.50 -34.72
CA LEU A 34 20.38 9.57 -33.97
C LEU A 34 20.73 9.46 -32.49
N LEU A 35 21.21 10.57 -31.93
CA LEU A 35 21.34 10.76 -30.50
C LEU A 35 20.26 11.75 -30.03
N THR A 36 19.43 11.33 -29.11
CA THR A 36 18.48 12.22 -28.41
C THR A 36 18.83 12.33 -26.94
N MET A 37 18.71 13.52 -26.39
CA MET A 37 18.89 13.77 -24.97
C MET A 37 17.76 14.68 -24.46
N ASN A 38 17.18 14.34 -23.32
CA ASN A 38 16.16 15.15 -22.66
C ASN A 38 16.58 15.39 -21.21
N VAL A 39 16.48 16.64 -20.79
CA VAL A 39 16.72 17.07 -19.41
C VAL A 39 15.49 17.79 -18.91
N GLY A 40 15.06 17.46 -17.70
CA GLY A 40 13.91 18.10 -17.06
C GLY A 40 14.15 18.29 -15.58
N ALA A 41 13.59 19.35 -15.05
CA ALA A 41 13.59 19.61 -13.62
C ALA A 41 12.22 20.14 -13.18
N THR A 42 11.76 19.71 -11.99
CA THR A 42 10.56 20.26 -11.37
C THR A 42 10.86 20.73 -9.97
N TRP A 43 10.16 21.74 -9.55
CA TRP A 43 10.10 22.16 -8.16
C TRP A 43 8.65 22.37 -7.75
N LEU A 44 8.26 21.79 -6.64
CA LEU A 44 6.94 21.91 -6.02
C LEU A 44 7.08 22.47 -4.62
N ASN A 45 6.30 23.48 -4.31
CA ASN A 45 6.08 23.97 -2.95
C ASN A 45 4.59 23.88 -2.65
N SER A 46 4.21 23.22 -1.55
CA SER A 46 2.83 22.97 -1.18
C SER A 46 2.58 23.30 0.28
N HIS A 47 1.51 24.05 0.52
CA HIS A 47 0.94 24.37 1.82
C HIS A 47 -0.51 23.86 1.80
N ASP A 48 -0.72 22.60 2.12
CA ASP A 48 -2.00 21.92 1.83
C ASP A 48 -3.10 22.16 2.87
N ASP A 49 -2.77 22.27 4.15
CA ASP A 49 -3.77 22.49 5.17
C ASP A 49 -3.96 23.98 5.46
N PRO A 50 -5.15 24.50 5.15
CA PRO A 50 -5.49 25.89 5.47
C PRO A 50 -5.58 26.19 6.98
N ARG A 51 -5.72 25.20 7.81
CA ARG A 51 -5.78 25.34 9.28
C ARG A 51 -4.41 25.17 9.91
N ASN A 52 -3.47 24.49 9.24
CA ASN A 52 -2.12 24.29 9.70
C ASN A 52 -1.13 25.11 8.85
N THR A 53 -0.84 26.33 9.25
CA THR A 53 0.13 27.23 8.59
C THR A 53 1.56 26.78 8.73
N ARG A 54 1.82 25.69 9.45
CA ARG A 54 3.13 25.24 9.89
C ARG A 54 3.58 23.97 9.14
N GLN A 55 2.71 23.42 8.30
CA GLN A 55 3.08 22.35 7.40
C GLN A 55 3.60 22.93 6.08
N ASN A 56 4.80 22.52 5.70
CA ASN A 56 5.41 22.88 4.43
C ASN A 56 6.01 21.63 3.79
N TYR A 57 5.52 21.29 2.61
CA TYR A 57 6.05 20.23 1.78
C TYR A 57 6.71 20.82 0.54
N GLN A 58 7.96 20.45 0.30
CA GLN A 58 8.72 20.82 -0.89
C GLN A 58 9.23 19.58 -1.60
N ARG A 59 9.25 19.60 -2.92
CA ARG A 59 9.79 18.52 -3.74
C ARG A 59 10.55 19.10 -4.93
N ALA A 60 11.77 18.62 -5.13
CA ALA A 60 12.56 18.87 -6.33
C ALA A 60 12.73 17.54 -7.08
N THR A 61 12.61 17.56 -8.40
CA THR A 61 12.94 16.40 -9.24
C THR A 61 13.87 16.84 -10.36
N GLY A 62 14.82 15.99 -10.70
CA GLY A 62 15.65 16.12 -11.89
C GLY A 62 15.54 14.85 -12.73
N SER A 63 15.51 15.00 -14.03
CA SER A 63 15.49 13.85 -14.94
C SER A 63 16.43 14.08 -16.12
N TRP A 64 17.20 13.08 -16.42
CA TRP A 64 18.03 13.02 -17.62
C TRP A 64 17.70 11.73 -18.38
N ARG A 65 17.53 11.84 -19.67
CA ARG A 65 17.26 10.74 -20.59
C ARG A 65 18.17 10.88 -21.78
N MET A 66 18.84 9.80 -22.15
CA MET A 66 19.63 9.70 -23.36
C MET A 66 19.18 8.48 -24.16
N LYS A 67 19.10 8.62 -25.47
CA LYS A 67 18.87 7.51 -26.40
C LYS A 67 19.75 7.69 -27.61
N LYS A 68 20.65 6.74 -27.82
CA LYS A 68 21.46 6.62 -29.04
C LYS A 68 20.90 5.47 -29.87
N ARG A 69 20.58 5.76 -31.11
CA ARG A 69 20.15 4.79 -32.10
C ARG A 69 21.14 4.81 -33.23
N TRP A 70 21.59 3.65 -33.69
CA TRP A 70 22.45 3.53 -34.86
C TRP A 70 22.11 2.27 -35.63
N GLU A 71 22.38 2.31 -36.90
CA GLU A 71 22.23 1.18 -37.82
C GLU A 71 23.60 0.71 -38.23
N SER A 72 23.90 -0.58 -38.06
CA SER A 72 25.06 -1.21 -38.65
C SER A 72 24.82 -1.43 -40.17
N THR A 73 25.89 -1.56 -40.93
CA THR A 73 25.86 -2.14 -42.31
C THR A 73 25.28 -3.56 -42.28
N SER A 74 25.29 -4.22 -41.13
CA SER A 74 24.63 -5.50 -40.87
C SER A 74 23.11 -5.38 -40.85
N ALA A 75 22.41 -6.50 -40.79
CA ALA A 75 20.95 -6.60 -40.76
C ALA A 75 20.27 -6.08 -39.48
N TYR A 76 20.99 -5.41 -38.60
CA TYR A 76 20.49 -5.01 -37.27
C TYR A 76 20.50 -3.51 -37.05
N ARG A 77 19.54 -3.05 -36.23
CA ARG A 77 19.46 -1.71 -35.66
C ARG A 77 19.70 -1.83 -34.15
N TYR A 78 20.49 -0.94 -33.62
CA TYR A 78 20.80 -0.90 -32.21
C TYR A 78 20.25 0.36 -31.54
N THR A 79 19.80 0.23 -30.33
CA THR A 79 19.38 1.34 -29.50
C THR A 79 19.97 1.17 -28.09
N LEU A 80 20.71 2.19 -27.66
CA LEU A 80 21.19 2.28 -26.27
C LEU A 80 20.47 3.46 -25.60
N GLY A 81 19.80 3.20 -24.52
CA GLY A 81 19.16 4.20 -23.68
C GLY A 81 19.79 4.26 -22.30
N GLY A 82 19.84 5.46 -21.76
CA GLY A 82 20.25 5.71 -20.37
C GLY A 82 19.31 6.70 -19.73
N SER A 83 19.06 6.53 -18.43
CA SER A 83 18.28 7.48 -17.65
C SER A 83 18.83 7.66 -16.26
N LEU A 84 18.74 8.88 -15.75
CA LEU A 84 19.03 9.24 -14.38
C LEU A 84 17.88 10.12 -13.86
N ASP A 85 17.24 9.70 -12.79
CA ASP A 85 16.21 10.45 -12.13
C ASP A 85 16.60 10.72 -10.68
N TYR A 86 16.36 11.93 -10.26
CA TYR A 86 16.48 12.35 -8.88
C TYR A 86 15.15 12.90 -8.39
N THR A 87 14.76 12.52 -7.18
CA THR A 87 13.63 13.09 -6.44
C THR A 87 14.06 13.38 -5.03
N GLY A 88 14.00 14.64 -4.63
CA GLY A 88 14.19 15.07 -3.25
C GLY A 88 12.93 15.72 -2.72
N SER A 89 12.49 15.37 -1.50
CA SER A 89 11.40 16.06 -0.83
C SER A 89 11.69 16.29 0.64
N PHE A 90 11.11 17.36 1.15
CA PHE A 90 11.22 17.79 2.54
C PHE A 90 9.82 18.10 3.06
N ASP A 91 9.45 17.47 4.15
CA ASP A 91 8.21 17.76 4.87
C ASP A 91 8.55 18.21 6.29
N ARG A 92 7.88 19.26 6.71
CA ARG A 92 8.06 19.83 8.04
C ARG A 92 6.72 20.23 8.60
N GLN A 93 6.40 19.67 9.74
CA GLN A 93 5.25 20.04 10.53
C GLN A 93 5.71 20.59 11.88
N LYS A 94 5.26 21.79 12.22
CA LYS A 94 5.39 22.36 13.55
C LYS A 94 4.07 22.18 14.29
N SER A 95 4.12 22.02 15.60
CA SER A 95 2.93 22.01 16.47
C SER A 95 2.13 23.31 16.34
N ASP A 96 0.81 23.23 16.48
CA ASP A 96 -0.07 24.40 16.51
C ASP A 96 -0.04 25.00 17.92
N ARG A 97 0.31 26.32 18.04
CA ARG A 97 0.44 27.00 19.30
C ARG A 97 -0.84 27.02 20.15
N ASP A 98 -1.96 27.05 19.48
CA ASP A 98 -3.25 27.23 20.17
C ASP A 98 -3.85 25.91 20.69
N ILE A 99 -3.33 24.75 20.22
CA ILE A 99 -3.89 23.43 20.50
C ILE A 99 -2.85 22.46 21.05
N ASP A 100 -1.57 22.59 20.63
CA ASP A 100 -0.52 21.60 20.86
C ASP A 100 0.60 22.13 21.79
N GLU A 101 0.38 23.20 22.53
CA GLU A 101 1.34 23.69 23.53
C GLU A 101 1.08 23.06 24.88
N GLY A 102 2.10 22.36 25.39
CA GLY A 102 2.15 21.86 26.75
C GLY A 102 2.47 22.94 27.75
N PRO A 103 2.76 22.58 29.01
CA PRO A 103 3.13 23.52 30.06
C PRO A 103 4.26 24.46 29.63
N ALA A 104 4.15 25.74 29.93
CA ALA A 104 5.12 26.79 29.63
C ALA A 104 5.38 27.04 28.12
N GLY A 105 4.38 26.79 27.25
CA GLY A 105 4.52 27.07 25.81
C GLY A 105 5.44 26.12 25.05
N ILE A 106 5.72 24.94 25.63
CA ILE A 106 6.55 23.91 24.97
C ILE A 106 5.70 23.19 23.94
N PRO A 107 6.12 23.13 22.65
CA PRO A 107 5.39 22.37 21.65
C PRO A 107 5.35 20.88 22.02
N LEU A 108 4.17 20.26 21.89
CA LEU A 108 3.99 18.84 22.24
C LEU A 108 4.62 17.89 21.24
N GLU A 109 4.67 18.24 19.96
CA GLU A 109 5.28 17.41 18.93
C GLU A 109 5.90 18.24 17.79
N ARG A 110 7.00 17.73 17.21
CA ARG A 110 7.62 18.23 15.98
C ARG A 110 7.92 17.06 15.05
N TYR A 111 7.72 17.27 13.78
CA TYR A 111 7.99 16.32 12.72
C TYR A 111 8.81 16.94 11.61
N LYS A 112 9.82 16.21 11.14
CA LYS A 112 10.55 16.51 9.92
C LYS A 112 10.77 15.22 9.16
N SER A 113 10.64 15.25 7.84
CA SER A 113 11.12 14.19 6.98
C SER A 113 11.92 14.75 5.81
N SER A 114 12.89 13.98 5.39
CA SER A 114 13.63 14.22 4.15
C SER A 114 13.69 12.92 3.36
N TYR A 115 13.30 12.99 2.11
CA TYR A 115 13.32 11.88 1.18
C TYR A 115 14.16 12.24 -0.01
N ASN A 116 15.12 11.39 -0.37
CA ASN A 116 15.93 11.51 -1.57
C ASN A 116 15.96 10.16 -2.26
N ASN A 117 15.69 10.14 -3.56
CA ASN A 117 15.75 8.94 -4.37
C ASN A 117 16.51 9.22 -5.66
N VAL A 118 17.47 8.35 -5.98
CA VAL A 118 18.19 8.33 -7.24
C VAL A 118 17.87 7.03 -7.95
N VAL A 119 17.37 7.13 -9.18
CA VAL A 119 17.13 5.99 -10.05
C VAL A 119 17.99 6.12 -11.28
N ALA A 120 18.83 5.12 -11.55
CA ALA A 120 19.59 5.01 -12.77
C ALA A 120 19.15 3.76 -13.55
N ALA A 121 18.97 3.89 -14.87
CA ALA A 121 18.64 2.76 -15.71
C ALA A 121 19.38 2.81 -17.05
N VAL A 122 19.68 1.63 -17.57
CA VAL A 122 20.23 1.41 -18.91
C VAL A 122 19.37 0.40 -19.64
N ASN A 123 19.13 0.62 -20.90
CA ASN A 123 18.47 -0.32 -21.79
C ASN A 123 19.23 -0.43 -23.11
N PHE A 124 19.35 -1.63 -23.61
CA PHE A 124 19.94 -1.94 -24.89
C PHE A 124 18.97 -2.80 -25.68
N THR A 125 18.74 -2.44 -26.95
CA THR A 125 17.92 -3.20 -27.87
C THR A 125 18.73 -3.44 -29.16
N ALA A 126 18.79 -4.68 -29.58
CA ALA A 126 19.24 -5.07 -30.91
C ALA A 126 18.03 -5.61 -31.70
N GLU A 127 17.63 -4.94 -32.76
CA GLU A 127 16.45 -5.26 -33.58
C GLU A 127 16.83 -5.64 -34.97
N SER A 128 16.31 -6.75 -35.52
CA SER A 128 16.50 -7.14 -36.90
C SER A 128 15.76 -6.18 -37.85
N LYS A 129 16.39 -5.79 -38.98
CA LYS A 129 15.78 -4.96 -40.03
C LYS A 129 14.82 -5.73 -40.93
N GLY A 130 14.88 -7.06 -40.91
CA GLY A 130 14.09 -7.93 -41.78
C GLY A 130 13.16 -8.87 -40.99
N ALA A 131 12.37 -9.64 -41.76
CA ALA A 131 11.48 -10.66 -41.21
C ALA A 131 12.25 -11.97 -40.86
N ASN A 132 13.37 -11.84 -40.16
CA ASN A 132 14.20 -12.98 -39.74
C ASN A 132 13.57 -13.70 -38.55
N PHE A 133 13.94 -14.96 -38.32
CA PHE A 133 13.51 -15.73 -37.15
C PHE A 133 13.89 -15.01 -35.82
N PHE A 134 15.11 -14.48 -35.74
CA PHE A 134 15.49 -13.60 -34.64
C PHE A 134 15.01 -12.17 -34.92
N ARG A 135 14.11 -11.64 -34.05
CA ARG A 135 13.50 -10.31 -34.17
C ARG A 135 14.22 -9.25 -33.38
N SER A 136 14.37 -9.48 -32.07
CA SER A 136 15.10 -8.57 -31.23
C SER A 136 15.68 -9.25 -29.99
N PHE A 137 16.67 -8.58 -29.41
CA PHE A 137 17.15 -8.82 -28.05
C PHE A 137 17.08 -7.50 -27.26
N ASP A 138 16.44 -7.55 -26.13
CA ASP A 138 16.28 -6.43 -25.22
C ASP A 138 16.93 -6.75 -23.88
N PHE A 139 17.84 -5.89 -23.46
CA PHE A 139 18.43 -5.93 -22.11
C PHE A 139 18.09 -4.64 -21.38
N SER A 140 17.66 -4.74 -20.13
CA SER A 140 17.46 -3.58 -19.26
C SER A 140 18.00 -3.87 -17.87
N ALA A 141 18.66 -2.86 -17.29
CA ALA A 141 19.08 -2.89 -15.91
C ALA A 141 18.76 -1.55 -15.23
N SER A 142 18.38 -1.60 -13.98
CA SER A 142 18.12 -0.40 -13.19
C SER A 142 18.54 -0.58 -11.74
N VAL A 143 18.91 0.53 -11.12
CA VAL A 143 19.15 0.63 -9.67
C VAL A 143 18.38 1.82 -9.13
N SER A 144 17.84 1.66 -7.94
CA SER A 144 17.21 2.73 -7.17
C SER A 144 17.80 2.75 -5.77
N SER A 145 18.21 3.91 -5.30
CA SER A 145 18.72 4.13 -3.95
C SER A 145 17.94 5.25 -3.30
N GLU A 146 17.27 4.91 -2.23
CA GLU A 146 16.49 5.85 -1.43
C GLU A 146 17.21 6.18 -0.13
N PHE A 147 16.99 7.41 0.35
CA PHE A 147 17.43 7.93 1.66
C PHE A 147 16.22 8.64 2.25
N ASP A 148 15.51 7.96 3.14
CA ASP A 148 14.32 8.46 3.81
C ASP A 148 14.62 8.57 5.31
N LEU A 149 14.65 9.81 5.80
CA LEU A 149 14.91 10.12 7.19
C LEU A 149 13.71 10.82 7.79
N ILE A 150 13.17 10.24 8.84
CA ILE A 150 12.09 10.81 9.65
C ILE A 150 12.63 11.10 11.03
N ASP A 151 12.53 12.37 11.45
CA ASP A 151 12.84 12.84 12.79
C ASP A 151 11.57 13.30 13.47
N ARG A 152 11.25 12.70 14.61
CA ARG A 152 10.14 13.09 15.47
C ARG A 152 10.67 13.46 16.84
N TRP A 153 10.15 14.51 17.39
CA TRP A 153 10.37 14.96 18.75
C TRP A 153 9.03 15.16 19.43
N ARG A 154 8.92 14.72 20.68
CA ARG A 154 7.69 14.84 21.46
C ARG A 154 8.02 15.14 22.92
N TYR A 155 7.26 16.06 23.51
CA TYR A 155 7.26 16.26 24.94
C TYR A 155 6.23 15.31 25.58
N ARG A 156 6.63 14.61 26.65
CA ARG A 156 5.82 13.60 27.32
C ARG A 156 5.63 13.96 28.80
N ALA A 157 4.42 13.63 29.30
CA ALA A 157 4.10 13.62 30.73
C ALA A 157 3.37 12.33 31.05
N ASN A 158 3.71 11.69 32.17
CA ASN A 158 3.11 10.43 32.60
C ASN A 158 2.89 10.43 34.12
N SER A 159 2.33 9.34 34.66
CA SER A 159 2.02 9.18 36.09
C SER A 159 3.26 8.98 36.97
N GLY A 160 4.44 8.77 36.42
CA GLY A 160 5.69 8.61 37.17
C GLY A 160 5.95 7.21 37.73
N ASN A 161 5.12 6.23 37.43
CA ASN A 161 5.28 4.84 37.86
C ASN A 161 5.33 3.81 36.74
N VAL A 162 5.66 4.26 35.52
CA VAL A 162 5.74 3.41 34.34
C VAL A 162 7.16 2.86 34.21
N PRO A 163 7.37 1.53 34.21
CA PRO A 163 8.70 0.94 34.04
C PRO A 163 9.23 1.17 32.64
N ILE A 164 10.54 1.44 32.55
CA ILE A 164 11.25 1.64 31.31
C ILE A 164 11.53 0.27 30.68
N ARG A 165 11.02 0.02 29.47
CA ARG A 165 11.16 -1.25 28.73
C ARG A 165 12.46 -1.28 27.96
N THR A 166 13.60 -1.48 28.64
CA THR A 166 14.95 -1.47 28.02
C THR A 166 15.48 -2.85 27.63
N ALA A 167 14.96 -3.91 28.24
CA ALA A 167 15.50 -5.25 28.04
C ALA A 167 15.15 -5.81 26.66
N VAL A 168 16.17 -6.24 25.92
CA VAL A 168 16.10 -6.85 24.58
C VAL A 168 16.39 -8.35 24.59
N GLU A 169 16.62 -8.92 25.78
CA GLU A 169 16.87 -10.35 25.98
C GLU A 169 15.85 -10.90 26.99
N GLU A 170 15.63 -12.21 26.90
CA GLU A 170 14.83 -12.91 27.90
C GLU A 170 15.53 -12.95 29.24
N GLY A 171 14.83 -12.64 30.33
CA GLY A 171 15.44 -12.61 31.66
C GLY A 171 14.56 -12.00 32.73
N VAL A 172 15.17 -11.74 33.89
CA VAL A 172 14.59 -11.02 35.00
C VAL A 172 15.43 -9.77 35.24
N PHE A 173 14.78 -8.61 35.28
CA PHE A 173 15.46 -7.33 35.36
C PHE A 173 14.79 -6.41 36.39
N ASP A 174 15.60 -5.67 37.11
CA ASP A 174 15.12 -4.49 37.83
C ASP A 174 15.07 -3.31 36.87
N MET A 175 13.91 -2.69 36.77
CA MET A 175 13.64 -1.62 35.80
C MET A 175 13.60 -0.28 36.49
N GLU A 176 14.20 0.73 35.87
CA GLU A 176 13.96 2.12 36.23
C GLU A 176 12.55 2.53 35.80
N VAL A 177 12.03 3.61 36.36
CA VAL A 177 10.74 4.19 35.96
C VAL A 177 10.96 5.46 35.14
N LEU A 178 10.02 5.71 34.24
CA LEU A 178 10.04 6.90 33.39
C LEU A 178 9.99 8.18 34.23
N PRO A 179 10.76 9.20 33.88
CA PRO A 179 10.59 10.53 34.45
C PRO A 179 9.16 11.02 34.24
N VAL A 180 8.58 11.73 35.22
CA VAL A 180 7.22 12.30 35.10
C VAL A 180 7.08 13.17 33.85
N ARG A 181 8.15 13.85 33.49
CA ARG A 181 8.23 14.70 32.29
C ARG A 181 9.55 14.49 31.59
N TYR A 182 9.51 14.28 30.28
CA TYR A 182 10.72 14.10 29.46
C TYR A 182 10.49 14.49 28.01
N GLU A 183 11.58 14.72 27.31
CA GLU A 183 11.61 14.86 25.86
C GLU A 183 11.97 13.53 25.22
N ALA A 184 11.17 13.11 24.26
CA ALA A 184 11.40 11.89 23.49
C ALA A 184 11.76 12.23 22.05
N THR A 185 12.73 11.51 21.51
CA THR A 185 13.10 11.57 20.09
C THR A 185 12.95 10.20 19.46
N LEU A 186 12.47 10.18 18.23
CA LEU A 186 12.39 8.96 17.42
C LEU A 186 12.87 9.29 16.02
N GLN A 187 13.82 8.51 15.55
CA GLN A 187 14.36 8.61 14.20
C GLN A 187 14.12 7.32 13.45
N VAL A 188 13.65 7.43 12.20
CA VAL A 188 13.60 6.32 11.24
C VAL A 188 14.56 6.64 10.11
N ASP A 189 15.68 5.93 10.08
CA ASP A 189 16.68 5.99 9.00
C ASP A 189 16.45 4.80 8.05
N ASN A 190 15.80 5.08 6.92
CA ASN A 190 15.39 4.09 5.94
C ASN A 190 16.14 4.33 4.63
N LYS A 191 16.93 3.32 4.17
CA LYS A 191 17.75 3.40 2.96
C LYS A 191 17.52 2.19 2.06
N PRO A 192 16.31 2.04 1.50
CA PRO A 192 16.03 0.93 0.60
C PRO A 192 16.83 1.07 -0.70
N PHE A 193 17.38 -0.05 -1.12
CA PHE A 193 18.08 -0.21 -2.38
C PHE A 193 17.42 -1.31 -3.20
N TYR A 194 17.13 -1.01 -4.45
CA TYR A 194 16.56 -1.95 -5.41
C TYR A 194 17.45 -2.05 -6.63
N ALA A 195 17.68 -3.27 -7.10
CA ALA A 195 18.33 -3.54 -8.37
C ALA A 195 17.49 -4.51 -9.19
N ASN A 196 17.44 -4.27 -10.49
CA ASN A 196 16.76 -5.13 -11.47
C ASN A 196 17.64 -5.31 -12.70
N ALA A 197 17.66 -6.54 -13.24
CA ALA A 197 18.22 -6.81 -14.55
C ALA A 197 17.28 -7.78 -15.28
N LYS A 198 17.00 -7.50 -16.55
CA LYS A 198 16.08 -8.27 -17.38
C LYS A 198 16.65 -8.41 -18.80
N ALA A 199 16.63 -9.62 -19.33
CA ALA A 199 16.99 -9.94 -20.70
C ALA A 199 15.81 -10.64 -21.40
N VAL A 200 15.50 -10.23 -22.62
CA VAL A 200 14.40 -10.78 -23.43
C VAL A 200 14.86 -10.98 -24.86
N ALA A 201 14.66 -12.16 -25.40
CA ALA A 201 14.79 -12.45 -26.82
C ALA A 201 13.40 -12.58 -27.44
N LEU A 202 13.22 -11.96 -28.60
CA LEU A 202 12.04 -12.05 -29.44
C LEU A 202 12.36 -12.82 -30.70
N LEU A 203 11.69 -13.95 -30.87
CA LEU A 203 11.79 -14.80 -32.07
C LEU A 203 10.47 -14.70 -32.84
N GLY A 204 10.49 -14.93 -34.12
CA GLY A 204 9.27 -14.86 -34.91
C GLY A 204 9.33 -15.69 -36.19
N ALA A 205 8.16 -16.22 -36.56
CA ALA A 205 7.94 -16.87 -37.83
C ALA A 205 6.66 -16.31 -38.45
N ASP A 206 6.75 -15.84 -39.68
CA ASP A 206 5.62 -15.30 -40.41
C ASP A 206 5.29 -16.23 -41.57
N THR A 207 4.02 -16.49 -41.76
CA THR A 207 3.46 -17.14 -42.95
C THR A 207 2.44 -16.18 -43.60
N PRO A 208 1.94 -16.44 -44.81
CA PRO A 208 0.91 -15.59 -45.41
C PRO A 208 -0.38 -15.46 -44.56
N LEU A 209 -0.69 -16.46 -43.74
CA LEU A 209 -1.90 -16.53 -42.91
C LEU A 209 -1.65 -16.24 -41.44
N SER A 210 -0.40 -16.36 -40.97
CA SER A 210 -0.12 -16.23 -39.54
C SER A 210 1.20 -15.51 -39.27
N ARG A 211 1.18 -14.72 -38.19
CA ARG A 211 2.38 -14.14 -37.58
C ARG A 211 2.56 -14.70 -36.21
N ASN A 212 3.67 -15.39 -35.99
CA ASN A 212 4.01 -15.96 -34.67
C ASN A 212 5.18 -15.20 -34.07
N THR A 213 5.07 -14.94 -32.75
CA THR A 213 6.09 -14.22 -32.00
C THR A 213 6.30 -14.88 -30.63
N ILE A 214 7.46 -15.51 -30.48
CA ILE A 214 7.88 -16.16 -29.25
C ILE A 214 8.78 -15.22 -28.46
N ARG A 215 8.45 -14.99 -27.20
CA ARG A 215 9.21 -14.17 -26.27
C ARG A 215 9.78 -15.05 -25.15
N ILE A 216 11.10 -15.05 -25.00
CA ILE A 216 11.82 -15.79 -23.97
C ILE A 216 12.60 -14.77 -23.13
N GLY A 217 12.52 -14.85 -21.82
CA GLY A 217 13.25 -13.91 -20.99
C GLY A 217 13.54 -14.40 -19.59
N ALA A 218 14.50 -13.73 -18.99
CA ALA A 218 14.87 -13.90 -17.57
C ALA A 218 14.97 -12.55 -16.89
N GLU A 219 14.70 -12.55 -15.59
CA GLU A 219 14.69 -11.34 -14.76
C GLU A 219 15.23 -11.66 -13.37
N TRP A 220 16.12 -10.81 -12.90
CA TRP A 220 16.63 -10.79 -11.54
C TRP A 220 16.23 -9.50 -10.86
N ASN A 221 15.71 -9.61 -9.62
CA ASN A 221 15.39 -8.49 -8.76
C ASN A 221 16.06 -8.68 -7.41
N MET A 222 16.61 -7.60 -6.89
CA MET A 222 17.18 -7.53 -5.55
C MET A 222 16.55 -6.38 -4.76
N SER A 223 16.28 -6.61 -3.47
CA SER A 223 15.91 -5.57 -2.53
C SER A 223 16.69 -5.72 -1.22
N LYS A 224 17.19 -4.62 -0.69
CA LYS A 224 17.96 -4.52 0.56
C LYS A 224 17.67 -3.18 1.20
N ASN A 225 17.63 -3.12 2.52
CA ASN A 225 17.61 -1.87 3.25
C ASN A 225 18.97 -1.66 3.93
N TYR A 226 19.63 -0.53 3.66
CA TYR A 226 20.92 -0.15 4.25
C TYR A 226 20.76 0.92 5.36
N GLY A 227 19.55 1.22 5.78
CA GLY A 227 19.27 2.22 6.82
C GLY A 227 19.63 1.77 8.22
N GLY A 228 19.95 2.72 9.08
CA GLY A 228 20.13 2.50 10.53
C GLY A 228 18.87 2.01 11.23
N GLY A 229 17.69 2.21 10.60
CA GLY A 229 16.42 1.68 11.07
C GLY A 229 15.70 2.56 12.07
N LEU A 230 15.00 1.92 12.99
CA LEU A 230 14.28 2.60 14.08
C LEU A 230 15.25 2.87 15.24
N LEU A 231 15.44 4.14 15.54
CA LEU A 231 16.37 4.63 16.57
C LEU A 231 15.64 5.53 17.54
N TYR A 232 15.76 5.27 18.83
CA TYR A 232 15.29 6.13 19.90
C TYR A 232 16.01 5.79 21.21
N ASP A 233 15.97 6.69 22.18
CA ASP A 233 16.45 6.44 23.53
C ASP A 233 15.42 5.59 24.28
N VAL A 234 15.76 4.33 24.56
CA VAL A 234 14.88 3.39 25.27
C VAL A 234 14.52 3.85 26.67
N THR A 235 15.35 4.70 27.29
CA THR A 235 15.06 5.30 28.60
C THR A 235 14.08 6.48 28.53
N ARG A 236 13.83 6.98 27.31
CA ARG A 236 12.90 8.08 27.00
C ARG A 236 12.04 7.73 25.79
N PRO A 237 11.21 6.69 25.87
CA PRO A 237 10.47 6.16 24.73
C PRO A 237 9.47 7.19 24.19
N PHE A 238 9.22 7.13 22.88
CA PHE A 238 8.31 8.05 22.21
C PHE A 238 6.85 7.90 22.66
N THR A 239 6.48 6.73 23.17
CA THR A 239 5.22 6.44 23.88
C THR A 239 5.53 5.63 25.15
N ASP A 240 4.77 5.81 26.22
CA ASP A 240 5.04 5.23 27.53
C ASP A 240 5.15 3.70 27.53
N LEU A 241 4.35 3.03 26.70
CA LEU A 241 4.31 1.57 26.57
C LEU A 241 4.81 1.11 25.19
N MET A 242 5.86 1.75 24.68
CA MET A 242 6.43 1.37 23.39
C MET A 242 6.92 -0.09 23.44
N SER A 243 6.35 -0.94 22.58
CA SER A 243 6.66 -2.38 22.50
C SER A 243 7.75 -2.71 21.48
N SER A 244 7.94 -1.85 20.47
CA SER A 244 9.03 -1.99 19.50
C SER A 244 10.33 -1.47 20.08
N HIS A 245 11.44 -2.13 19.76
CA HIS A 245 12.79 -1.75 20.18
C HIS A 245 13.56 -1.13 19.02
N PRO A 246 14.67 -0.40 19.29
CA PRO A 246 15.58 0.02 18.24
C PRO A 246 16.00 -1.17 17.40
N ARG A 247 15.82 -1.06 16.08
CA ARG A 247 16.10 -2.14 15.13
C ARG A 247 16.86 -1.62 13.93
N ARG A 248 17.98 -2.21 13.62
CA ARG A 248 18.77 -1.91 12.44
C ARG A 248 18.20 -2.61 11.21
N TYR A 249 17.91 -1.85 10.15
CA TYR A 249 17.41 -2.41 8.89
C TYR A 249 18.54 -2.98 8.04
N ASP A 250 19.75 -2.44 8.15
CA ASP A 250 20.94 -2.93 7.44
C ASP A 250 21.39 -4.34 7.87
N ALA A 251 20.95 -4.78 9.04
CA ALA A 251 21.18 -6.14 9.52
C ALA A 251 20.34 -7.21 8.79
N LEU A 252 19.23 -6.80 8.15
CA LEU A 252 18.38 -7.73 7.40
C LEU A 252 19.07 -8.15 6.10
N PRO A 253 18.94 -9.43 5.66
CA PRO A 253 19.55 -9.89 4.42
C PRO A 253 18.92 -9.23 3.18
N ALA A 254 19.66 -9.20 2.07
CA ALA A 254 19.07 -8.85 0.79
C ALA A 254 18.13 -9.97 0.32
N LEU A 255 17.02 -9.62 -0.32
CA LEU A 255 16.15 -10.58 -1.00
C LEU A 255 16.48 -10.61 -2.48
N HIS A 256 16.74 -11.79 -3.02
CA HIS A 256 16.92 -12.02 -4.45
C HIS A 256 15.75 -12.83 -5.00
N ARG A 257 15.15 -12.33 -6.06
CA ARG A 257 14.08 -12.99 -6.79
C ARG A 257 14.52 -13.22 -8.24
N LEU A 258 14.46 -14.48 -8.67
CA LEU A 258 14.73 -14.89 -10.04
C LEU A 258 13.41 -15.24 -10.73
N SER A 259 13.28 -14.84 -11.97
CA SER A 259 12.13 -15.20 -12.81
C SER A 259 12.59 -15.55 -14.22
N ALA A 260 11.93 -16.51 -14.82
CA ALA A 260 12.05 -16.81 -16.24
C ALA A 260 10.67 -16.90 -16.86
N PHE A 261 10.55 -16.61 -18.15
CA PHE A 261 9.28 -16.68 -18.84
C PHE A 261 9.44 -17.06 -20.30
N LEU A 262 8.41 -17.74 -20.78
CA LEU A 262 8.18 -18.08 -22.18
C LEU A 262 6.77 -17.65 -22.53
N GLU A 263 6.60 -16.96 -23.65
CA GLU A 263 5.30 -16.50 -24.15
C GLU A 263 5.26 -16.64 -25.66
N ASP A 264 4.22 -17.22 -26.19
CA ASP A 264 3.91 -17.27 -27.60
C ASP A 264 2.69 -16.39 -27.92
N ASN A 265 2.83 -15.53 -28.93
CA ASN A 265 1.77 -14.70 -29.47
C ASN A 265 1.60 -15.03 -30.94
N THR A 266 0.48 -15.63 -31.28
CA THR A 266 0.12 -15.98 -32.67
C THR A 266 -1.05 -15.12 -33.13
N THR A 267 -0.87 -14.40 -34.24
CA THR A 267 -1.94 -13.69 -34.94
C THR A 267 -2.24 -14.43 -36.24
N ILE A 268 -3.48 -14.87 -36.40
CA ILE A 268 -3.98 -15.53 -37.61
C ILE A 268 -4.92 -14.55 -38.33
N THR A 269 -4.68 -14.32 -39.62
CA THR A 269 -5.53 -13.50 -40.47
C THR A 269 -6.04 -14.35 -41.64
N ALA A 270 -7.37 -14.59 -41.61
CA ALA A 270 -8.05 -15.39 -42.64
C ALA A 270 -9.18 -14.56 -43.26
N GLY A 271 -8.93 -13.97 -44.41
CA GLY A 271 -9.81 -12.95 -44.98
C GLY A 271 -9.87 -11.74 -44.05
N GLU A 272 -11.07 -11.37 -43.63
CA GLU A 272 -11.30 -10.27 -42.69
C GLU A 272 -11.29 -10.71 -41.21
N TRP A 273 -11.23 -12.00 -40.93
CA TRP A 273 -11.08 -12.53 -39.57
C TRP A 273 -9.67 -12.29 -39.06
N ARG A 274 -9.58 -11.79 -37.82
CA ARG A 274 -8.32 -11.71 -37.09
C ARG A 274 -8.44 -12.40 -35.75
N ILE A 275 -7.64 -13.43 -35.56
CA ILE A 275 -7.58 -14.22 -34.33
C ILE A 275 -6.19 -14.02 -33.72
N GLU A 276 -6.16 -13.60 -32.47
CA GLU A 276 -4.94 -13.42 -31.69
C GLU A 276 -4.96 -14.37 -30.49
N ILE A 277 -3.96 -15.22 -30.40
CA ILE A 277 -3.79 -16.21 -29.34
C ILE A 277 -2.49 -15.90 -28.61
N MET A 278 -2.54 -15.79 -27.30
CA MET A 278 -1.36 -15.70 -26.46
C MET A 278 -1.38 -16.81 -25.42
N ALA A 279 -0.29 -17.57 -25.33
CA ALA A 279 -0.05 -18.53 -24.26
C ALA A 279 1.31 -18.24 -23.63
N GLY A 280 1.39 -18.25 -22.32
CA GLY A 280 2.63 -17.93 -21.61
C GLY A 280 2.77 -18.66 -20.31
N LEU A 281 4.00 -18.88 -19.91
CA LEU A 281 4.39 -19.44 -18.62
C LEU A 281 5.48 -18.56 -18.02
N ARG A 282 5.26 -18.08 -16.80
CA ARG A 282 6.29 -17.44 -15.98
C ARG A 282 6.59 -18.31 -14.79
N THR A 283 7.86 -18.42 -14.43
CA THR A 283 8.29 -19.00 -13.16
C THR A 283 9.02 -17.97 -12.32
N THR A 284 8.85 -18.05 -11.01
CA THR A 284 9.50 -17.15 -10.05
C THR A 284 9.95 -17.93 -8.83
N ALA A 285 11.18 -17.67 -8.36
CA ALA A 285 11.75 -18.27 -7.15
C ALA A 285 12.49 -17.20 -6.34
N MET A 286 12.56 -17.40 -5.02
CA MET A 286 13.43 -16.66 -4.10
C MET A 286 14.74 -17.42 -3.92
N ALA A 287 15.89 -16.76 -4.08
CA ALA A 287 17.16 -17.45 -4.29
C ALA A 287 18.08 -17.49 -3.06
N ASN A 288 17.92 -16.65 -2.06
CA ASN A 288 18.90 -16.52 -0.96
C ASN A 288 18.27 -16.45 0.43
N LEU A 289 17.17 -17.11 0.62
CA LEU A 289 16.61 -17.34 1.96
C LEU A 289 17.40 -18.44 2.68
N GLY A 290 17.40 -18.45 4.01
CA GLY A 290 17.95 -19.55 4.78
C GLY A 290 17.22 -20.88 4.50
N SER A 291 17.90 -22.01 4.70
CA SER A 291 17.36 -23.35 4.44
C SER A 291 16.10 -23.71 5.25
N ARG A 292 15.82 -22.99 6.33
CA ARG A 292 14.60 -23.15 7.14
C ARG A 292 13.34 -22.68 6.42
N TYR A 293 13.45 -21.73 5.45
CA TYR A 293 12.30 -21.20 4.74
C TYR A 293 11.84 -22.16 3.64
N THR A 294 10.57 -22.54 3.67
CA THR A 294 9.95 -23.39 2.62
C THR A 294 9.93 -22.75 1.24
N LEU A 295 10.11 -21.42 1.18
CA LEU A 295 10.21 -20.63 -0.07
C LEU A 295 11.58 -20.68 -0.73
N GLN A 296 12.65 -21.12 -0.02
CA GLN A 296 14.00 -21.14 -0.55
C GLN A 296 14.10 -22.01 -1.80
N GLY A 297 14.44 -21.41 -2.92
CA GLY A 297 14.63 -22.10 -4.20
C GLY A 297 13.36 -22.73 -4.80
N LYS A 298 12.19 -22.52 -4.19
CA LYS A 298 10.91 -23.05 -4.69
C LYS A 298 10.42 -22.27 -5.89
N PHE A 299 10.22 -22.96 -7.01
CA PHE A 299 9.67 -22.37 -8.23
C PHE A 299 8.14 -22.31 -8.17
N HIS A 300 7.61 -21.14 -8.48
CA HIS A 300 6.18 -20.91 -8.65
C HIS A 300 5.89 -20.68 -10.14
N PHE A 301 4.90 -21.40 -10.67
CA PHE A 301 4.54 -21.36 -12.09
C PHE A 301 3.24 -20.61 -12.28
N ASP A 302 3.25 -19.63 -13.15
CA ASP A 302 2.14 -18.76 -13.48
C ASP A 302 1.78 -18.90 -14.97
N PRO A 303 1.00 -19.94 -15.36
CA PRO A 303 0.48 -20.05 -16.71
C PRO A 303 -0.58 -18.99 -16.97
N ARG A 304 -0.65 -18.53 -18.23
CA ARG A 304 -1.66 -17.57 -18.69
C ARG A 304 -1.98 -17.82 -20.16
N ALA A 305 -3.22 -17.52 -20.55
CA ALA A 305 -3.68 -17.59 -21.93
C ALA A 305 -4.67 -16.47 -22.20
N ASN A 306 -4.59 -15.88 -23.38
CA ASN A 306 -5.56 -14.91 -23.89
C ASN A 306 -5.95 -15.28 -25.32
N LEU A 307 -7.22 -15.01 -25.67
CA LEU A 307 -7.78 -15.16 -26.99
C LEU A 307 -8.50 -13.87 -27.37
N SER A 308 -8.28 -13.38 -28.57
CA SER A 308 -9.05 -12.28 -29.15
C SER A 308 -9.48 -12.66 -30.57
N VAL A 309 -10.74 -12.44 -30.87
CA VAL A 309 -11.36 -12.73 -32.17
C VAL A 309 -12.04 -11.47 -32.68
N THR A 310 -11.50 -10.89 -33.74
CA THR A 310 -12.12 -9.79 -34.48
C THR A 310 -12.89 -10.35 -35.67
N LEU A 311 -14.19 -10.08 -35.70
CA LEU A 311 -15.08 -10.52 -36.77
C LEU A 311 -14.86 -9.68 -38.04
N PRO A 312 -15.23 -10.21 -39.23
CA PRO A 312 -15.33 -9.42 -40.43
C PRO A 312 -16.18 -8.16 -40.21
N ALA A 313 -15.74 -7.05 -40.76
CA ALA A 313 -16.54 -5.85 -40.74
C ALA A 313 -17.83 -6.04 -41.54
N PHE A 314 -18.97 -5.61 -40.99
CA PHE A 314 -20.24 -5.60 -41.70
C PHE A 314 -20.77 -4.19 -41.80
N ASP A 315 -21.51 -3.92 -42.89
CA ASP A 315 -22.10 -2.61 -43.11
C ASP A 315 -23.23 -2.36 -42.12
N MET A 316 -23.15 -1.22 -41.41
CA MET A 316 -24.19 -0.73 -40.53
C MET A 316 -24.47 0.74 -40.88
N ALA A 317 -25.59 0.99 -41.55
CA ALA A 317 -26.01 2.31 -41.98
C ALA A 317 -24.99 3.04 -42.88
N GLY A 318 -24.29 2.32 -43.78
CA GLY A 318 -23.32 2.86 -44.73
C GLY A 318 -21.89 3.01 -44.18
N ASP A 319 -21.65 2.57 -42.96
CA ASP A 319 -20.33 2.59 -42.33
C ASP A 319 -19.94 1.20 -41.78
N PRO A 320 -18.67 0.78 -41.88
CA PRO A 320 -18.22 -0.51 -41.39
C PRO A 320 -18.29 -0.60 -39.86
N MET A 321 -18.99 -1.60 -39.36
CA MET A 321 -18.98 -1.97 -37.93
C MET A 321 -18.02 -3.13 -37.70
N ARG A 322 -17.15 -2.98 -36.70
CA ARG A 322 -16.19 -4.02 -36.29
C ARG A 322 -16.48 -4.46 -34.86
N ILE A 323 -16.57 -5.77 -34.65
CA ILE A 323 -16.77 -6.36 -33.32
C ILE A 323 -15.57 -7.25 -32.99
N THR A 324 -15.08 -7.12 -31.77
CA THR A 324 -14.00 -7.96 -31.22
C THR A 324 -14.44 -8.55 -29.89
N PHE A 325 -14.32 -9.86 -29.77
CA PHE A 325 -14.45 -10.57 -28.49
C PHE A 325 -13.06 -10.96 -28.00
N ALA A 326 -12.78 -10.75 -26.73
CA ALA A 326 -11.52 -11.16 -26.13
C ALA A 326 -11.79 -11.80 -24.76
N GLY A 327 -10.91 -12.71 -24.37
CA GLY A 327 -10.94 -13.29 -23.04
C GLY A 327 -9.56 -13.78 -22.65
N GLY A 328 -9.31 -13.85 -21.35
CA GLY A 328 -8.04 -14.33 -20.85
C GLY A 328 -8.16 -14.87 -19.43
N ALA A 329 -7.23 -15.76 -19.08
CA ALA A 329 -7.10 -16.32 -17.77
C ALA A 329 -5.62 -16.54 -17.40
N GLY A 330 -5.30 -16.42 -16.13
CA GLY A 330 -3.93 -16.68 -15.68
C GLY A 330 -3.75 -16.62 -14.18
N TRP A 331 -2.66 -17.23 -13.76
CA TRP A 331 -2.17 -17.18 -12.40
C TRP A 331 -1.16 -16.05 -12.22
N HIS A 332 -1.14 -15.51 -11.01
CA HIS A 332 -0.17 -14.51 -10.60
C HIS A 332 0.32 -14.82 -9.18
N THR A 333 1.63 -14.96 -9.04
CA THR A 333 2.31 -15.22 -7.76
C THR A 333 2.91 -13.94 -7.21
N LYS A 334 2.66 -13.66 -5.91
CA LYS A 334 3.29 -12.59 -5.14
C LYS A 334 4.14 -13.21 -4.03
N THR A 335 5.44 -12.95 -4.06
CA THR A 335 6.36 -13.35 -2.99
C THR A 335 6.23 -12.44 -1.78
N PRO A 336 6.54 -12.93 -0.55
CA PRO A 336 6.56 -12.09 0.64
C PRO A 336 7.61 -10.97 0.56
N THR A 337 7.39 -9.93 1.34
CA THR A 337 8.30 -8.79 1.54
C THR A 337 9.28 -9.04 2.68
N LEU A 338 10.27 -8.14 2.86
CA LEU A 338 11.27 -8.24 3.93
C LEU A 338 10.64 -8.29 5.33
N ASP A 339 9.65 -7.43 5.59
CA ASP A 339 8.95 -7.35 6.89
C ASP A 339 8.09 -8.59 7.18
N GLN A 340 7.60 -9.27 6.13
CA GLN A 340 6.85 -10.51 6.28
C GLN A 340 7.73 -11.72 6.56
N LEU A 341 8.95 -11.72 6.02
CA LEU A 341 9.92 -12.81 6.21
C LEU A 341 10.79 -12.64 7.46
N PHE A 342 11.06 -11.40 7.85
CA PHE A 342 11.92 -11.06 8.96
C PHE A 342 11.18 -10.09 9.90
N PRO A 343 10.14 -10.55 10.61
CA PRO A 343 9.41 -9.71 11.56
C PRO A 343 10.31 -9.31 12.73
N GLU A 344 9.88 -8.32 13.50
CA GLU A 344 10.53 -7.97 14.76
C GLU A 344 10.24 -9.04 15.82
N PRO A 345 11.21 -9.36 16.71
CA PRO A 345 10.91 -10.14 17.89
C PRO A 345 9.82 -9.46 18.74
N ASP A 346 8.94 -10.26 19.32
CA ASP A 346 7.96 -9.80 20.30
C ASP A 346 8.56 -9.85 21.70
N TYR A 347 8.41 -8.76 22.46
CA TYR A 347 8.89 -8.65 23.84
C TYR A 347 7.71 -8.42 24.77
N SER A 348 7.49 -9.34 25.69
CA SER A 348 6.44 -9.26 26.70
C SER A 348 7.03 -9.06 28.08
N TYR A 349 6.57 -8.01 28.76
CA TYR A 349 7.06 -7.57 30.07
C TYR A 349 6.02 -7.85 31.12
N TYR A 350 6.31 -8.74 32.07
CA TYR A 350 5.44 -9.08 33.18
C TYR A 350 6.03 -8.62 34.49
N THR A 351 5.33 -7.75 35.20
CA THR A 351 5.75 -7.19 36.47
C THR A 351 5.70 -8.26 37.53
N ARG A 352 6.86 -8.54 38.15
CA ARG A 352 7.02 -9.47 39.25
C ARG A 352 6.87 -8.78 40.61
N LEU A 353 7.42 -7.58 40.72
CA LEU A 353 7.31 -6.70 41.89
C LEU A 353 7.16 -5.27 41.40
N ASN A 354 6.22 -4.56 41.96
CA ASN A 354 6.10 -3.11 41.81
C ASN A 354 5.89 -2.49 43.19
N TYR A 355 6.99 -2.08 43.81
CA TYR A 355 6.96 -1.37 45.08
C TYR A 355 7.38 0.08 44.87
N PHE A 356 6.41 0.99 45.04
CA PHE A 356 6.57 2.39 44.66
C PHE A 356 6.04 3.32 45.73
N PRO A 357 6.69 3.38 46.93
CA PRO A 357 6.29 4.29 47.99
C PRO A 357 6.44 5.74 47.55
N ALA A 358 5.48 6.60 47.93
CA ALA A 358 5.49 8.01 47.56
C ALA A 358 6.44 8.83 48.42
N ASP A 359 6.66 8.42 49.63
CA ASP A 359 7.41 9.09 50.70
C ASP A 359 8.91 8.78 50.71
N ASP A 360 9.34 7.67 50.12
CA ASP A 360 10.73 7.24 50.13
C ASP A 360 11.16 6.64 48.76
N GLU A 361 11.76 7.47 47.92
CA GLU A 361 12.22 7.06 46.58
C GLU A 361 13.35 6.00 46.65
N SER A 362 14.15 5.99 47.72
CA SER A 362 15.27 5.03 47.86
C SER A 362 14.79 3.59 48.03
N LYS A 363 13.53 3.38 48.41
CA LYS A 363 12.92 2.06 48.55
C LYS A 363 12.18 1.57 47.34
N ARG A 364 12.09 2.37 46.24
CA ARG A 364 11.37 1.99 45.03
C ARG A 364 12.08 0.83 44.31
N ARG A 365 11.29 -0.16 43.90
CA ARG A 365 11.78 -1.30 43.09
C ARG A 365 10.70 -1.79 42.16
N VAL A 366 11.03 -1.87 40.88
CA VAL A 366 10.20 -2.52 39.86
C VAL A 366 10.99 -3.65 39.26
N ASN A 367 10.57 -4.89 39.52
CA ASN A 367 11.19 -6.10 38.98
C ASN A 367 10.27 -6.75 37.97
N VAL A 368 10.84 -7.13 36.79
CA VAL A 368 10.05 -7.57 35.64
C VAL A 368 10.68 -8.84 35.04
N LYS A 369 9.84 -9.81 34.68
CA LYS A 369 10.23 -10.92 33.79
C LYS A 369 9.95 -10.51 32.36
N VAL A 370 10.96 -10.65 31.50
CA VAL A 370 10.88 -10.41 30.07
C VAL A 370 10.91 -11.74 29.33
N PHE A 371 9.96 -11.94 28.42
CA PHE A 371 9.97 -13.03 27.47
C PHE A 371 10.20 -12.46 26.07
N LYS A 372 11.06 -13.15 25.31
CA LYS A 372 11.37 -12.85 23.92
C LYS A 372 10.84 -13.96 23.01
N HIS A 373 10.09 -13.61 22.00
CA HIS A 373 9.55 -14.55 21.03
C HIS A 373 9.92 -14.12 19.60
N ASP A 374 10.33 -15.08 18.78
CA ASP A 374 10.57 -14.89 17.34
C ASP A 374 9.30 -15.28 16.58
N PRO A 375 8.52 -14.32 16.03
CA PRO A 375 7.27 -14.60 15.31
C PRO A 375 7.50 -14.98 13.84
N THR A 376 8.72 -15.37 13.47
CA THR A 376 9.05 -15.72 12.09
C THR A 376 8.34 -17.01 11.65
N ASN A 377 7.50 -16.89 10.62
CA ASN A 377 6.87 -18.05 9.97
C ASN A 377 7.75 -18.54 8.82
N TYR A 378 8.49 -19.61 9.05
CA TYR A 378 9.36 -20.25 8.04
C TYR A 378 8.56 -21.01 6.97
N ASP A 379 7.28 -21.32 7.23
CA ASP A 379 6.35 -22.01 6.32
C ASP A 379 5.49 -21.05 5.50
N LEU A 380 5.75 -19.74 5.61
CA LEU A 380 5.04 -18.72 4.81
C LEU A 380 5.23 -19.01 3.32
N LYS A 381 4.12 -19.12 2.59
CA LYS A 381 4.09 -19.43 1.16
C LYS A 381 3.90 -18.16 0.33
N ALA A 382 4.24 -18.19 -0.95
CA ALA A 382 3.88 -17.13 -1.88
C ALA A 382 2.35 -17.07 -2.05
N ALA A 383 1.81 -15.86 -2.09
CA ALA A 383 0.39 -15.67 -2.36
C ALA A 383 0.09 -15.88 -3.85
N ARG A 384 -0.99 -16.58 -4.16
CA ARG A 384 -1.41 -16.87 -5.53
C ARG A 384 -2.80 -16.34 -5.81
N ASN A 385 -2.94 -15.69 -6.95
CA ASN A 385 -4.18 -15.12 -7.43
C ASN A 385 -4.50 -15.67 -8.83
N PHE A 386 -5.71 -16.18 -9.02
CA PHE A 386 -6.24 -16.57 -10.32
C PHE A 386 -7.18 -15.50 -10.83
N LYS A 387 -6.91 -15.02 -12.05
CA LYS A 387 -7.73 -14.01 -12.72
C LYS A 387 -8.23 -14.52 -14.05
N TRP A 388 -9.46 -14.14 -14.41
CA TRP A 388 -9.99 -14.30 -15.76
C TRP A 388 -10.89 -13.13 -16.11
N GLU A 389 -10.96 -12.83 -17.40
CA GLU A 389 -11.81 -11.78 -17.94
C GLU A 389 -12.35 -12.13 -19.30
N VAL A 390 -13.50 -11.55 -19.63
CA VAL A 390 -14.08 -11.56 -20.98
C VAL A 390 -14.45 -10.15 -21.36
N ARG A 391 -14.20 -9.78 -22.61
CA ARG A 391 -14.42 -8.44 -23.14
C ARG A 391 -15.10 -8.49 -24.49
N GLY A 392 -16.06 -7.59 -24.70
CA GLY A 392 -16.65 -7.25 -25.99
C GLY A 392 -16.31 -5.82 -26.38
N ASN A 393 -15.79 -5.61 -27.59
CA ASN A 393 -15.56 -4.29 -28.18
C ASN A 393 -16.40 -4.15 -29.45
N ALA A 394 -16.98 -2.98 -29.67
CA ALA A 394 -17.66 -2.60 -30.89
C ALA A 394 -17.20 -1.23 -31.35
N GLU A 395 -16.82 -1.12 -32.61
CA GLU A 395 -16.40 0.14 -33.24
C GLU A 395 -17.25 0.41 -34.48
N TRP A 396 -17.85 1.59 -34.56
CA TRP A 396 -18.69 2.00 -35.67
C TRP A 396 -18.61 3.52 -35.87
N ASN A 397 -18.28 3.97 -37.07
CA ASN A 397 -18.30 5.39 -37.47
C ASN A 397 -17.67 6.35 -36.44
N GLY A 398 -16.53 5.93 -35.84
CA GLY A 398 -15.84 6.71 -34.80
C GLY A 398 -16.49 6.67 -33.40
N TYR A 399 -17.53 5.84 -33.23
CA TYR A 399 -18.03 5.43 -31.91
C TYR A 399 -17.30 4.14 -31.48
N GLY A 400 -16.97 4.05 -30.22
CA GLY A 400 -16.36 2.84 -29.64
C GLY A 400 -17.04 2.48 -28.33
N LEU A 401 -17.40 1.20 -28.19
CA LEU A 401 -17.93 0.62 -26.95
C LEU A 401 -17.04 -0.55 -26.53
N SER A 402 -16.68 -0.58 -25.27
CA SER A 402 -15.97 -1.71 -24.65
C SER A 402 -16.70 -2.09 -23.35
N VAL A 403 -16.94 -3.37 -23.14
CA VAL A 403 -17.48 -3.91 -21.90
C VAL A 403 -16.61 -5.09 -21.51
N THR A 404 -16.15 -5.10 -20.26
CA THR A 404 -15.32 -6.18 -19.70
C THR A 404 -15.98 -6.69 -18.42
N TYR A 405 -16.14 -7.99 -18.30
CA TYR A 405 -16.41 -8.66 -17.02
C TYR A 405 -15.14 -9.38 -16.56
N PHE A 406 -14.80 -9.27 -15.30
CA PHE A 406 -13.65 -9.97 -14.75
C PHE A 406 -13.94 -10.59 -13.39
N ARG A 407 -13.13 -11.60 -13.03
CA ARG A 407 -13.13 -12.21 -11.71
C ARG A 407 -11.71 -12.55 -11.27
N GLU A 408 -11.42 -12.29 -9.99
CA GLU A 408 -10.15 -12.58 -9.33
C GLU A 408 -10.41 -13.37 -8.06
N ASN A 409 -9.62 -14.43 -7.85
CA ASN A 409 -9.70 -15.28 -6.66
C ASN A 409 -8.30 -15.44 -6.08
N MET A 410 -8.04 -14.81 -4.94
CA MET A 410 -6.84 -14.99 -4.15
C MET A 410 -7.21 -15.73 -2.87
N THR A 411 -6.63 -16.91 -2.64
CA THR A 411 -6.96 -17.77 -1.50
C THR A 411 -5.82 -17.95 -0.50
N SER A 412 -4.68 -17.34 -0.75
CA SER A 412 -3.45 -17.49 0.04
C SER A 412 -2.74 -16.15 0.24
N GLY A 413 -3.50 -15.06 0.39
CA GLY A 413 -2.94 -13.73 0.65
C GLY A 413 -2.29 -13.63 2.02
N PHE A 414 -1.40 -12.66 2.19
CA PHE A 414 -0.72 -12.43 3.46
C PHE A 414 -1.62 -11.70 4.45
N ARG A 415 -1.58 -12.16 5.71
CA ARG A 415 -2.18 -11.48 6.85
C ARG A 415 -1.35 -11.71 8.10
N THR A 416 -1.68 -11.00 9.17
CA THR A 416 -1.22 -11.31 10.52
C THR A 416 -2.32 -12.09 11.21
N SER A 417 -1.99 -13.29 11.70
CA SER A 417 -2.85 -14.12 12.52
C SER A 417 -2.32 -14.14 13.95
N THR A 418 -3.19 -14.43 14.90
CA THR A 418 -2.83 -14.51 16.31
C THR A 418 -2.33 -15.92 16.63
N ASP A 419 -1.11 -16.03 17.15
CA ASP A 419 -0.60 -17.24 17.81
C ASP A 419 -0.73 -17.09 19.32
N VAL A 420 -0.94 -18.20 20.03
CA VAL A 420 -1.21 -18.23 21.47
C VAL A 420 -0.12 -18.99 22.20
N LEU A 421 0.46 -18.34 23.18
CA LEU A 421 1.48 -18.89 24.06
C LEU A 421 1.04 -18.74 25.52
N THR A 422 1.60 -19.55 26.40
CA THR A 422 1.48 -19.35 27.85
C THR A 422 2.81 -18.94 28.45
N ARG A 423 2.76 -18.05 29.44
CA ARG A 423 3.94 -17.53 30.15
C ARG A 423 3.75 -17.66 31.65
N THR A 424 4.71 -18.26 32.31
CA THR A 424 4.70 -18.39 33.77
C THR A 424 5.77 -17.50 34.39
N TYR A 425 5.40 -16.72 35.37
CA TYR A 425 6.31 -15.86 36.10
C TYR A 425 5.87 -15.76 37.59
N ARG A 426 6.79 -15.38 38.46
CA ARG A 426 6.51 -15.14 39.87
C ARG A 426 6.01 -13.73 40.08
N GLU A 427 4.92 -13.59 40.77
CA GLU A 427 4.38 -12.31 41.24
C GLU A 427 4.55 -12.26 42.78
N TYR A 428 5.25 -11.23 43.26
CA TYR A 428 5.59 -11.06 44.68
C TYR A 428 4.54 -10.18 45.36
N ASP A 429 4.14 -10.59 46.58
CA ASP A 429 3.21 -9.83 47.42
C ASP A 429 4.00 -8.78 48.20
N THR A 430 3.62 -7.52 48.06
CA THR A 430 4.20 -6.39 48.80
C THR A 430 3.53 -6.12 50.16
N GLY A 431 2.48 -6.85 50.50
CA GLY A 431 1.75 -6.68 51.79
C GLY A 431 2.64 -6.68 53.02
N PRO A 432 3.57 -7.64 53.16
CA PRO A 432 4.47 -7.72 54.31
C PRO A 432 5.40 -6.51 54.50
N LEU A 433 5.70 -5.77 53.42
CA LEU A 433 6.59 -4.59 53.46
C LEU A 433 6.04 -3.43 54.31
N LYS A 434 4.74 -3.43 54.60
CA LYS A 434 4.10 -2.40 55.45
C LYS A 434 4.54 -2.46 56.89
N ASP A 435 4.88 -3.67 57.34
CA ASP A 435 5.20 -3.97 58.75
C ASP A 435 6.72 -4.24 58.93
N MET A 436 7.53 -4.05 57.88
CA MET A 436 8.96 -4.27 57.90
C MET A 436 9.75 -2.97 57.93
N GLU A 437 10.73 -2.90 58.79
CA GLU A 437 11.74 -1.83 58.75
C GLU A 437 12.91 -2.27 57.88
N PHE A 438 13.17 -1.53 56.79
CA PHE A 438 14.28 -1.78 55.88
C PHE A 438 14.79 -0.49 55.24
N THR A 439 16.04 -0.51 54.81
CA THR A 439 16.69 0.59 54.10
C THR A 439 16.98 0.15 52.67
N GLY A 440 16.74 1.03 51.68
CA GLY A 440 16.91 0.73 50.26
C GLY A 440 15.83 -0.15 49.66
N PRO A 441 16.00 -0.66 48.42
CA PRO A 441 14.99 -1.46 47.74
C PRO A 441 14.75 -2.80 48.41
N PRO A 442 13.48 -3.30 48.51
CA PRO A 442 13.17 -4.58 49.13
C PRO A 442 13.80 -5.75 48.38
N GLN A 443 14.33 -6.75 49.11
CA GLN A 443 14.86 -7.97 48.53
C GLN A 443 13.71 -8.93 48.23
N LEU A 444 13.78 -9.64 47.08
CA LEU A 444 12.72 -10.56 46.65
C LEU A 444 12.57 -11.76 47.62
N GLU A 445 13.67 -12.15 48.26
CA GLU A 445 13.75 -13.26 49.21
C GLU A 445 12.92 -13.00 50.52
N TRP A 446 12.59 -11.74 50.76
CA TRP A 446 11.77 -11.36 51.94
C TRP A 446 10.26 -11.53 51.69
N LEU A 447 9.87 -11.73 50.43
CA LEU A 447 8.49 -11.63 50.00
C LEU A 447 7.92 -12.98 49.59
N PRO A 448 6.69 -13.29 50.03
CA PRO A 448 5.98 -14.42 49.44
C PRO A 448 5.66 -14.14 47.97
N TYR A 449 5.56 -15.21 47.21
CA TYR A 449 5.22 -15.12 45.80
C TYR A 449 4.19 -16.18 45.40
N LYS A 450 3.51 -15.91 44.29
CA LYS A 450 2.66 -16.87 43.58
C LYS A 450 3.20 -17.06 42.16
N ASP A 451 3.25 -18.30 41.67
CA ASP A 451 3.47 -18.53 40.25
C ASP A 451 2.19 -18.20 39.49
N LYS A 452 2.29 -17.31 38.53
CA LYS A 452 1.19 -16.81 37.71
C LYS A 452 1.41 -17.20 36.25
N THR A 453 0.45 -17.95 35.70
CA THR A 453 0.47 -18.32 34.28
C THR A 453 -0.58 -17.50 33.55
N VAL A 454 -0.19 -16.93 32.42
CA VAL A 454 -1.03 -16.04 31.58
C VAL A 454 -0.89 -16.39 30.13
N PHE A 455 -1.88 -16.08 29.33
CA PHE A 455 -1.77 -16.11 27.89
C PHE A 455 -0.98 -14.91 27.36
N GLN A 456 -0.16 -15.19 26.35
CA GLN A 456 0.46 -14.19 25.49
C GLN A 456 -0.03 -14.43 24.07
N THR A 457 -0.58 -13.41 23.44
CA THR A 457 -0.92 -13.43 22.01
C THR A 457 0.17 -12.76 21.20
N VAL A 458 0.60 -13.41 20.13
CA VAL A 458 1.68 -12.92 19.23
C VAL A 458 1.16 -12.88 17.81
N GLY A 459 1.48 -11.80 17.09
CA GLY A 459 1.13 -11.66 15.68
C GLY A 459 2.10 -12.39 14.76
N VAL A 460 1.65 -13.43 14.06
CA VAL A 460 2.45 -14.20 13.12
C VAL A 460 1.96 -13.98 11.69
N LYS A 461 2.87 -13.82 10.72
CA LYS A 461 2.50 -13.68 9.31
C LYS A 461 2.11 -15.02 8.72
N THR A 462 0.90 -15.09 8.14
CA THR A 462 0.32 -16.30 7.54
C THR A 462 -0.21 -16.05 6.14
N ASN A 463 -0.70 -17.11 5.48
CA ASN A 463 -1.38 -17.06 4.20
C ASN A 463 -2.92 -17.09 4.32
N GLY A 464 -3.46 -16.64 5.44
CA GLY A 464 -4.88 -16.75 5.79
C GLY A 464 -5.81 -15.73 5.12
N SER A 465 -5.31 -14.78 4.32
CA SER A 465 -6.17 -13.81 3.65
C SER A 465 -6.73 -14.38 2.35
N ARG A 466 -8.06 -14.27 2.18
CA ARG A 466 -8.77 -14.59 0.95
C ARG A 466 -9.44 -13.35 0.40
N THR A 467 -9.37 -13.18 -0.91
CA THR A 467 -10.02 -12.05 -1.59
C THR A 467 -10.68 -12.55 -2.86
N PHE A 468 -11.98 -12.34 -2.96
CA PHE A 468 -12.78 -12.61 -4.15
C PHE A 468 -13.27 -11.30 -4.72
N LYS A 469 -12.87 -10.99 -5.95
CA LYS A 469 -13.21 -9.75 -6.60
C LYS A 469 -13.82 -10.04 -7.97
N GLN A 470 -14.91 -9.37 -8.30
CA GLN A 470 -15.53 -9.42 -9.62
C GLN A 470 -16.09 -8.05 -9.97
N GLY A 471 -16.24 -7.78 -11.25
CA GLY A 471 -16.79 -6.51 -11.69
C GLY A 471 -17.06 -6.44 -13.17
N ILE A 472 -17.77 -5.38 -13.52
CA ILE A 472 -18.03 -4.98 -14.91
C ILE A 472 -17.41 -3.60 -15.10
N GLU A 473 -16.60 -3.46 -16.13
CA GLU A 473 -16.07 -2.19 -16.60
C GLU A 473 -16.62 -1.88 -17.99
N PHE A 474 -16.93 -0.64 -18.24
CA PHE A 474 -17.37 -0.21 -19.57
C PHE A 474 -16.77 1.13 -19.97
N SER A 475 -16.58 1.31 -21.25
CA SER A 475 -16.17 2.57 -21.86
C SER A 475 -16.92 2.78 -23.16
N LEU A 476 -17.52 3.97 -23.31
CA LEU A 476 -18.18 4.43 -24.52
C LEU A 476 -17.49 5.72 -24.98
N SER A 477 -17.05 5.79 -26.22
CA SER A 477 -16.54 7.01 -26.84
C SER A 477 -17.35 7.35 -28.08
N THR A 478 -17.69 8.63 -28.24
CA THR A 478 -18.38 9.11 -29.45
C THR A 478 -17.36 9.67 -30.45
N ARG A 479 -17.72 9.70 -31.72
CA ARG A 479 -17.06 10.63 -32.64
C ARG A 479 -17.28 12.08 -32.17
N ARG A 480 -16.47 13.01 -32.65
CA ARG A 480 -16.72 14.44 -32.37
C ARG A 480 -18.03 14.90 -33.02
N ILE A 481 -19.00 15.30 -32.21
CA ILE A 481 -20.29 15.80 -32.62
C ILE A 481 -20.06 17.19 -33.20
N ARG A 482 -20.19 17.35 -34.56
CA ARG A 482 -19.79 18.57 -35.28
C ARG A 482 -20.52 19.81 -34.77
N ALA A 483 -21.83 19.72 -34.50
CA ALA A 483 -22.66 20.84 -34.04
C ALA A 483 -22.17 21.41 -32.68
N LEU A 484 -21.66 20.55 -31.81
CA LEU A 484 -21.18 20.92 -30.47
C LEU A 484 -19.65 21.04 -30.39
N ALA A 485 -18.95 20.67 -31.46
CA ALA A 485 -17.50 20.53 -31.48
C ALA A 485 -16.95 19.65 -30.31
N THR A 486 -17.76 18.71 -29.82
CA THR A 486 -17.55 17.95 -28.57
C THR A 486 -17.42 16.46 -28.81
N LYS A 487 -16.46 15.82 -28.17
CA LYS A 487 -16.36 14.37 -28.02
C LYS A 487 -16.79 14.01 -26.60
N LEU A 488 -17.69 13.04 -26.46
CA LEU A 488 -18.09 12.46 -25.18
C LEU A 488 -17.36 11.14 -24.98
N ILE A 489 -16.79 10.96 -23.79
CA ILE A 489 -16.27 9.69 -23.31
C ILE A 489 -16.97 9.38 -22.00
N VAL A 490 -17.59 8.22 -21.93
CA VAL A 490 -18.22 7.71 -20.72
C VAL A 490 -17.44 6.46 -20.29
N SER A 491 -16.97 6.40 -19.06
CA SER A 491 -16.35 5.22 -18.50
C SER A 491 -16.93 4.94 -17.13
N GLY A 492 -17.12 3.68 -16.81
CA GLY A 492 -17.67 3.31 -15.53
C GLY A 492 -17.28 1.90 -15.13
N ALA A 493 -17.49 1.63 -13.86
CA ALA A 493 -17.22 0.33 -13.28
C ALA A 493 -18.16 0.04 -12.12
N TYR A 494 -18.55 -1.22 -12.01
CA TYR A 494 -19.15 -1.81 -10.83
C TYR A 494 -18.24 -2.91 -10.30
N PHE A 495 -17.82 -2.79 -9.06
CA PHE A 495 -16.96 -3.78 -8.39
C PHE A 495 -17.65 -4.35 -7.16
N LYS A 496 -17.45 -5.63 -6.96
CA LYS A 496 -17.87 -6.38 -5.80
C LYS A 496 -16.66 -7.14 -5.25
N THR A 497 -16.30 -6.91 -4.00
CA THR A 497 -15.13 -7.53 -3.36
C THR A 497 -15.56 -8.13 -2.03
N ARG A 498 -15.14 -9.36 -1.78
CA ARG A 498 -15.30 -10.05 -0.50
C ARG A 498 -13.90 -10.36 0.05
N TYR A 499 -13.66 -9.94 1.26
CA TYR A 499 -12.47 -10.26 2.04
C TYR A 499 -12.83 -11.27 3.09
N GLU A 500 -12.02 -12.33 3.21
CA GLU A 500 -12.24 -13.41 4.17
C GLU A 500 -10.94 -13.75 4.88
N ASN A 501 -11.08 -14.23 6.10
CA ASN A 501 -10.03 -14.84 6.88
C ASN A 501 -10.23 -16.36 6.92
N SER A 502 -9.17 -17.13 6.68
CA SER A 502 -9.20 -18.60 6.81
C SER A 502 -8.46 -19.11 8.04
N GLU A 503 -7.93 -18.22 8.86
CA GLU A 503 -7.15 -18.55 10.06
C GLU A 503 -8.03 -18.45 11.31
N PRO A 504 -7.75 -19.24 12.34
CA PRO A 504 -8.41 -19.13 13.63
C PRO A 504 -8.28 -17.74 14.24
N GLN A 505 -9.31 -17.27 14.92
CA GLN A 505 -9.31 -16.00 15.64
C GLN A 505 -9.34 -16.28 17.14
N TYR A 506 -8.16 -16.17 17.77
CA TYR A 506 -8.05 -16.25 19.24
C TYR A 506 -8.26 -14.88 19.84
N VAL A 507 -9.23 -14.77 20.77
CA VAL A 507 -9.51 -13.52 21.49
C VAL A 507 -9.42 -13.78 22.97
N LEU A 508 -8.54 -13.02 23.61
CA LEU A 508 -8.41 -13.01 25.07
C LEU A 508 -9.44 -12.06 25.66
N THR A 509 -10.26 -12.54 26.61
CA THR A 509 -11.18 -11.66 27.34
C THR A 509 -10.41 -10.72 28.26
N THR A 510 -10.91 -9.49 28.41
CA THR A 510 -10.36 -8.48 29.33
C THR A 510 -10.91 -8.58 30.75
N VAL A 511 -11.77 -9.53 31.00
CA VAL A 511 -12.35 -9.77 32.34
C VAL A 511 -11.24 -10.27 33.25
N GLN A 512 -11.16 -9.67 34.44
CA GLN A 512 -10.34 -10.16 35.55
C GLN A 512 -11.23 -10.87 36.58
N LEU A 513 -10.78 -12.01 37.03
CA LEU A 513 -11.45 -12.75 38.10
C LEU A 513 -11.16 -12.12 39.47
N ALA A 514 -11.77 -12.67 40.52
CA ALA A 514 -11.55 -12.22 41.87
C ALA A 514 -10.05 -12.18 42.23
N GLU A 515 -9.65 -11.24 43.07
CA GLU A 515 -8.26 -11.01 43.50
C GLU A 515 -7.27 -10.68 42.38
N GLY A 516 -7.76 -10.17 41.23
CA GLY A 516 -6.90 -9.81 40.08
C GLY A 516 -6.31 -11.01 39.35
N THR A 517 -6.89 -12.20 39.52
CA THR A 517 -6.46 -13.40 38.83
C THR A 517 -6.72 -13.25 37.33
N PRO A 518 -5.72 -13.48 36.44
CA PRO A 518 -5.91 -13.46 35.03
C PRO A 518 -6.94 -14.50 34.59
N TYR A 519 -7.64 -14.17 33.50
CA TYR A 519 -8.60 -15.09 32.91
C TYR A 519 -7.90 -16.33 32.36
N PRO A 520 -8.31 -17.57 32.77
CA PRO A 520 -7.54 -18.78 32.47
C PRO A 520 -7.90 -19.46 31.14
N TYR A 521 -8.67 -18.79 30.29
CA TYR A 521 -9.12 -19.33 29.01
C TYR A 521 -8.98 -18.31 27.88
N ILE A 522 -8.75 -18.78 26.65
CA ILE A 522 -8.78 -17.96 25.44
C ILE A 522 -9.75 -18.57 24.44
N GLY A 523 -10.70 -17.78 23.96
CA GLY A 523 -11.72 -18.24 23.03
C GLY A 523 -11.21 -18.28 21.59
N LEU A 524 -11.59 -19.34 20.85
CA LEU A 524 -11.44 -19.46 19.41
C LEU A 524 -12.79 -19.14 18.76
N TYR A 525 -12.80 -18.13 17.88
CA TYR A 525 -14.02 -17.66 17.22
C TYR A 525 -13.98 -17.94 15.72
N ASP A 526 -15.14 -18.04 15.11
CA ASP A 526 -15.26 -17.98 13.66
C ASP A 526 -14.75 -16.63 13.15
N GLN A 527 -14.44 -16.56 11.85
CA GLN A 527 -13.85 -15.35 11.23
C GLN A 527 -14.77 -14.14 11.43
N ASP A 528 -14.30 -13.18 12.21
CA ASP A 528 -15.05 -11.97 12.58
C ASP A 528 -14.72 -10.73 11.76
N ASP A 529 -13.70 -10.81 10.89
CA ASP A 529 -13.21 -9.72 10.06
C ASP A 529 -13.58 -9.86 8.57
N ASN A 530 -14.49 -10.78 8.23
CA ASN A 530 -15.00 -10.96 6.88
C ASN A 530 -15.82 -9.74 6.47
N THR A 531 -15.49 -9.18 5.32
CA THR A 531 -16.15 -7.97 4.83
C THR A 531 -16.52 -8.07 3.36
N PHE A 532 -17.63 -7.46 3.03
CA PHE A 532 -18.14 -7.31 1.69
C PHE A 532 -18.16 -5.84 1.30
N HIS A 533 -17.61 -5.52 0.14
CA HIS A 533 -17.57 -4.16 -0.41
C HIS A 533 -18.10 -4.14 -1.83
N GLU A 534 -18.87 -3.12 -2.16
CA GLU A 534 -19.26 -2.87 -3.54
C GLU A 534 -19.25 -1.37 -3.85
N VAL A 535 -18.98 -1.04 -5.10
CA VAL A 535 -18.94 0.34 -5.56
C VAL A 535 -19.35 0.43 -7.03
N CYS A 536 -20.14 1.44 -7.36
CA CYS A 536 -20.51 1.77 -8.73
C CYS A 536 -20.15 3.21 -9.04
N ASN A 537 -19.30 3.41 -10.04
CA ASN A 537 -18.81 4.72 -10.46
C ASN A 537 -18.99 4.91 -11.98
N THR A 538 -19.25 6.16 -12.41
CA THR A 538 -19.23 6.54 -13.82
C THR A 538 -18.60 7.92 -13.98
N ASN A 539 -17.73 8.06 -14.96
CA ASN A 539 -17.13 9.32 -15.36
C ASN A 539 -17.61 9.69 -16.76
N PHE A 540 -18.07 10.91 -16.93
CA PHE A 540 -18.40 11.52 -18.22
C PHE A 540 -17.35 12.59 -18.49
N LEU A 541 -16.66 12.49 -19.62
CA LEU A 541 -15.70 13.49 -20.08
C LEU A 541 -16.20 14.10 -21.38
N LEU A 542 -16.42 15.41 -21.37
CA LEU A 542 -16.73 16.21 -22.55
C LEU A 542 -15.48 16.99 -22.96
N ASP A 543 -14.94 16.66 -24.13
CA ASP A 543 -13.83 17.36 -24.77
C ASP A 543 -14.36 18.21 -25.93
N THR A 544 -14.55 19.52 -25.68
CA THR A 544 -15.04 20.49 -26.65
C THR A 544 -13.86 21.30 -27.19
N GLN A 545 -13.62 21.24 -28.49
CA GLN A 545 -12.54 21.96 -29.14
C GLN A 545 -13.07 22.92 -30.18
N ILE A 546 -12.74 24.21 -30.03
CA ILE A 546 -13.11 25.26 -30.94
C ILE A 546 -11.83 25.75 -31.65
N PRO A 547 -11.41 25.10 -32.75
CA PRO A 547 -10.12 25.40 -33.40
C PRO A 547 -9.97 26.85 -33.86
N LYS A 548 -11.04 27.44 -34.37
CA LYS A 548 -11.03 28.86 -34.81
C LYS A 548 -10.65 29.84 -33.71
N LEU A 549 -10.98 29.48 -32.44
CA LEU A 549 -10.68 30.33 -31.30
C LEU A 549 -9.45 29.82 -30.53
N GLY A 550 -8.88 28.65 -30.89
CA GLY A 550 -7.80 27.99 -30.14
C GLY A 550 -8.22 27.63 -28.70
N LEU A 551 -9.53 27.41 -28.46
CA LEU A 551 -10.09 27.08 -27.16
C LEU A 551 -10.41 25.60 -27.04
N ILE A 552 -10.11 25.04 -25.85
CA ILE A 552 -10.44 23.66 -25.48
C ILE A 552 -11.12 23.73 -24.11
N PHE A 553 -12.31 23.14 -24.03
CA PHE A 553 -13.04 22.93 -22.77
C PHE A 553 -13.02 21.45 -22.45
N SER A 554 -12.49 21.10 -21.29
CA SER A 554 -12.55 19.74 -20.75
C SER A 554 -13.43 19.77 -19.51
N THR A 555 -14.63 19.21 -19.62
CA THR A 555 -15.59 19.13 -18.52
C THR A 555 -15.73 17.67 -18.11
N SER A 556 -15.55 17.35 -16.83
CA SER A 556 -15.77 16.00 -16.33
C SER A 556 -16.82 15.98 -15.23
N PHE A 557 -17.71 14.98 -15.30
CA PHE A 557 -18.64 14.62 -14.26
C PHE A 557 -18.21 13.30 -13.67
N GLN A 558 -17.89 13.29 -12.38
CA GLN A 558 -17.46 12.11 -11.64
C GLN A 558 -18.62 11.72 -10.73
N CYS A 559 -19.30 10.63 -11.10
CA CYS A 559 -20.46 10.13 -10.38
C CYS A 559 -20.06 8.88 -9.61
N GLN A 560 -20.30 8.86 -8.31
CA GLN A 560 -20.38 7.67 -7.49
C GLN A 560 -21.86 7.38 -7.25
N TRP A 561 -22.38 6.33 -7.88
CA TRP A 561 -23.79 5.98 -7.73
C TRP A 561 -24.08 5.49 -6.34
N PHE A 562 -23.19 4.65 -5.85
CA PHE A 562 -23.20 4.18 -4.46
C PHE A 562 -21.84 3.55 -4.10
N SER A 563 -21.60 3.47 -2.81
CA SER A 563 -20.56 2.61 -2.21
C SER A 563 -21.16 1.92 -1.02
N GLY A 564 -21.09 0.61 -1.00
CA GLY A 564 -21.65 -0.24 0.03
C GLY A 564 -20.57 -1.06 0.74
N MET A 565 -20.72 -1.25 2.04
CA MET A 565 -19.87 -2.11 2.86
C MET A 565 -20.73 -2.85 3.87
N LYS A 566 -20.39 -4.10 4.09
CA LYS A 566 -21.00 -4.95 5.13
C LYS A 566 -19.93 -5.81 5.79
N ALA A 567 -19.85 -5.82 7.11
CA ALA A 567 -19.17 -6.87 7.84
C ALA A 567 -20.08 -8.10 7.93
N GLU A 568 -19.54 -9.29 7.76
CA GLU A 568 -20.31 -10.52 7.90
C GLU A 568 -20.55 -10.80 9.40
N TRP A 569 -21.74 -11.24 9.72
CA TRP A 569 -22.09 -11.63 11.10
C TRP A 569 -21.27 -12.83 11.50
N CYS A 570 -20.67 -12.78 12.67
CA CYS A 570 -20.07 -13.92 13.35
C CYS A 570 -20.78 -14.21 14.68
N ASN A 571 -20.68 -15.44 15.11
CA ASN A 571 -21.24 -15.86 16.38
C ASN A 571 -20.50 -15.12 17.52
N PRO A 572 -21.21 -14.46 18.46
CA PRO A 572 -20.56 -13.84 19.61
C PRO A 572 -19.96 -14.85 20.59
N ALA A 573 -20.40 -16.11 20.58
CA ALA A 573 -19.82 -17.20 21.35
C ALA A 573 -18.66 -17.87 20.59
N PRO A 574 -17.58 -18.28 21.28
CA PRO A 574 -16.51 -19.03 20.64
C PRO A 574 -17.00 -20.41 20.17
N THR A 575 -16.32 -21.01 19.22
CA THR A 575 -16.54 -22.41 18.79
C THR A 575 -15.85 -23.38 19.74
N SER A 576 -14.69 -22.99 20.26
CA SER A 576 -13.88 -23.73 21.23
C SER A 576 -13.05 -22.74 22.04
N TYR A 577 -12.35 -23.24 23.05
CA TYR A 577 -11.42 -22.45 23.87
C TYR A 577 -10.19 -23.27 24.27
N LEU A 578 -9.08 -22.59 24.51
CA LEU A 578 -7.88 -23.17 25.09
C LEU A 578 -7.80 -22.86 26.58
N ASP A 579 -7.34 -23.82 27.36
CA ASP A 579 -6.91 -23.64 28.73
C ASP A 579 -5.43 -23.23 28.83
N LEU A 580 -4.90 -22.99 30.04
CA LEU A 580 -3.51 -22.59 30.24
C LEU A 580 -2.47 -23.67 29.85
N GLN A 581 -2.89 -24.90 29.62
CA GLN A 581 -2.09 -25.98 29.09
C GLN A 581 -2.16 -26.08 27.57
N LEU A 582 -2.86 -25.13 26.92
CA LEU A 582 -3.15 -25.08 25.48
C LEU A 582 -3.96 -26.29 24.98
N GLN A 583 -4.74 -26.92 25.89
CA GLN A 583 -5.69 -27.96 25.49
C GLN A 583 -6.96 -27.30 24.97
N GLU A 584 -7.41 -27.77 23.81
CA GLU A 584 -8.63 -27.28 23.18
C GLU A 584 -9.86 -28.00 23.72
N HIS A 585 -10.87 -27.24 24.10
CA HIS A 585 -12.16 -27.71 24.61
C HIS A 585 -13.30 -27.13 23.76
N PRO A 586 -14.32 -27.93 23.40
CA PRO A 586 -15.46 -27.39 22.67
C PRO A 586 -16.28 -26.46 23.57
N PHE A 587 -16.77 -25.35 22.99
CA PHE A 587 -17.66 -24.46 23.70
C PHE A 587 -19.12 -24.93 23.53
N THR A 588 -19.72 -25.42 24.59
CA THR A 588 -21.06 -26.04 24.59
C THR A 588 -22.10 -25.14 25.26
N ALA A 589 -23.36 -25.57 25.27
CA ALA A 589 -24.41 -24.89 26.02
C ALA A 589 -24.12 -24.88 27.53
N GLU A 590 -23.46 -25.93 28.05
CA GLU A 590 -23.02 -25.99 29.45
C GLU A 590 -21.90 -24.97 29.70
N SER A 591 -20.94 -24.84 28.77
CA SER A 591 -19.90 -23.80 28.82
C SER A 591 -20.50 -22.39 28.86
N ALA A 592 -21.56 -22.15 28.08
CA ALA A 592 -22.26 -20.85 28.07
C ALA A 592 -22.99 -20.53 29.41
N ALA A 593 -23.34 -21.56 30.19
CA ALA A 593 -23.97 -21.43 31.47
C ALA A 593 -22.96 -21.41 32.66
N ASP A 594 -21.69 -21.72 32.38
CA ASP A 594 -20.63 -21.69 33.40
C ASP A 594 -20.30 -20.28 33.82
N GLY A 595 -20.11 -20.05 35.12
CA GLY A 595 -19.89 -18.73 35.70
C GLY A 595 -18.61 -18.02 35.22
N ILE A 596 -17.61 -18.77 34.75
CA ILE A 596 -16.36 -18.24 34.21
C ILE A 596 -16.40 -18.20 32.68
N LEU A 597 -16.72 -19.33 32.04
CA LEU A 597 -16.65 -19.47 30.54
C LEU A 597 -17.65 -18.55 29.84
N GLN A 598 -18.79 -18.21 30.43
CA GLN A 598 -19.75 -17.27 29.84
C GLN A 598 -19.15 -15.91 29.49
N HIS A 599 -18.07 -15.47 30.16
CA HIS A 599 -17.40 -14.19 29.85
C HIS A 599 -16.67 -14.19 28.51
N MET A 600 -16.52 -15.33 27.85
CA MET A 600 -16.04 -15.40 26.48
C MET A 600 -17.13 -15.08 25.45
N ILE A 601 -18.40 -15.00 25.84
CA ILE A 601 -19.47 -14.55 24.94
C ILE A 601 -19.41 -13.03 24.81
N HIS A 602 -19.23 -12.54 23.58
CA HIS A 602 -19.12 -11.11 23.28
C HIS A 602 -20.50 -10.44 23.26
N ASP A 603 -21.12 -10.23 24.42
CA ASP A 603 -22.47 -9.65 24.53
C ASP A 603 -22.60 -8.21 23.99
N ASN A 604 -21.46 -7.51 23.86
CA ASN A 604 -21.43 -6.11 23.42
C ASN A 604 -21.32 -5.94 21.90
N VAL A 605 -21.48 -7.01 21.12
CA VAL A 605 -21.44 -6.92 19.67
C VAL A 605 -22.71 -6.23 19.18
N SER A 606 -22.59 -4.97 18.83
CA SER A 606 -23.69 -4.19 18.26
C SER A 606 -24.09 -4.78 16.90
N LYS A 607 -25.36 -5.19 16.76
CA LYS A 607 -25.92 -5.68 15.49
C LYS A 607 -25.80 -4.65 14.39
N GLU A 608 -25.77 -3.36 14.74
CA GLU A 608 -25.58 -2.23 13.81
C GLU A 608 -24.21 -2.28 13.10
N ALA A 609 -23.19 -2.89 13.71
CA ALA A 609 -21.87 -3.07 13.08
C ALA A 609 -21.93 -3.95 11.82
N TYR A 610 -22.90 -4.87 11.76
CA TYR A 610 -23.10 -5.82 10.66
C TYR A 610 -24.18 -5.38 9.66
N LEU A 611 -24.78 -4.22 9.83
CA LEU A 611 -25.70 -3.66 8.86
C LEU A 611 -24.96 -3.25 7.57
N TYR A 612 -25.65 -3.38 6.45
CA TYR A 612 -25.13 -2.89 5.18
C TYR A 612 -25.07 -1.37 5.18
N ARG A 613 -23.86 -0.82 5.12
CA ARG A 613 -23.58 0.62 5.12
C ARG A 613 -23.56 1.14 3.71
N LEU A 614 -24.55 1.93 3.36
CA LEU A 614 -24.69 2.52 2.03
C LEU A 614 -24.32 4.00 2.04
N THR A 615 -23.31 4.36 1.25
CA THR A 615 -23.02 5.74 0.88
C THR A 615 -23.78 6.05 -0.41
N PRO A 616 -24.79 6.93 -0.40
CA PRO A 616 -25.61 7.22 -1.55
C PRO A 616 -24.89 8.08 -2.57
N PHE A 617 -25.56 8.33 -3.70
CA PHE A 617 -25.09 9.08 -4.85
C PHE A 617 -24.33 10.36 -4.49
N SER A 618 -23.22 10.58 -5.19
CA SER A 618 -22.50 11.85 -5.21
C SER A 618 -21.93 12.13 -6.59
N MET A 619 -21.81 13.41 -6.92
CA MET A 619 -21.27 13.88 -8.20
C MET A 619 -20.38 15.09 -8.00
N ASN A 620 -19.23 15.07 -8.65
CA ASN A 620 -18.33 16.23 -8.77
C ASN A 620 -18.24 16.65 -10.25
N VAL A 621 -18.32 17.94 -10.50
CA VAL A 621 -18.12 18.53 -11.82
C VAL A 621 -16.82 19.32 -11.81
N ASN A 622 -15.93 19.00 -12.76
CA ASN A 622 -14.67 19.71 -12.95
C ASN A 622 -14.63 20.35 -14.33
N LEU A 623 -14.02 21.52 -14.43
CA LEU A 623 -13.87 22.26 -15.67
C LEU A 623 -12.44 22.73 -15.85
N LYS A 624 -11.89 22.48 -17.04
CA LYS A 624 -10.62 23.06 -17.48
C LYS A 624 -10.83 23.74 -18.83
N ILE A 625 -10.42 25.01 -18.92
CA ILE A 625 -10.46 25.81 -20.14
C ILE A 625 -9.03 26.10 -20.54
N SER A 626 -8.63 25.70 -21.74
CA SER A 626 -7.29 25.93 -22.26
C SER A 626 -7.35 26.80 -23.52
N LYS A 627 -6.44 27.75 -23.62
CA LYS A 627 -6.28 28.66 -24.75
C LYS A 627 -4.88 28.50 -25.32
N ARG A 628 -4.80 28.17 -26.63
CA ARG A 628 -3.54 28.13 -27.36
C ARG A 628 -3.30 29.49 -28.02
N LEU A 629 -2.09 30.00 -27.88
CA LEU A 629 -1.64 31.29 -28.38
C LEU A 629 -0.28 31.15 -29.10
N TYR A 630 0.09 32.13 -29.90
CA TYR A 630 1.37 32.22 -30.60
C TYR A 630 1.75 30.93 -31.37
N ARG A 631 0.84 30.44 -32.22
CA ARG A 631 1.04 29.22 -33.03
C ARG A 631 1.39 28.00 -32.16
N ASP A 632 0.62 27.78 -31.07
CA ASP A 632 0.77 26.70 -30.10
C ASP A 632 2.05 26.75 -29.24
N ARG A 633 2.78 27.87 -29.24
CA ARG A 633 3.94 28.05 -28.36
C ARG A 633 3.55 28.36 -26.90
N LEU A 634 2.42 29.05 -26.71
CA LEU A 634 1.90 29.35 -25.36
C LEU A 634 0.53 28.71 -25.20
N ASN A 635 0.39 27.88 -24.17
CA ASN A 635 -0.90 27.35 -23.73
C ASN A 635 -1.20 27.83 -22.31
N ILE A 636 -2.29 28.55 -22.17
CA ILE A 636 -2.81 29.01 -20.87
C ILE A 636 -4.03 28.16 -20.56
N ALA A 637 -4.06 27.56 -19.38
CA ALA A 637 -5.22 26.83 -18.92
C ALA A 637 -5.65 27.30 -17.53
N ILE A 638 -6.95 27.47 -17.35
CA ILE A 638 -7.59 27.72 -16.05
C ILE A 638 -8.44 26.50 -15.75
N PHE A 639 -8.37 26.00 -14.53
CA PHE A 639 -9.19 24.88 -14.11
C PHE A 639 -9.85 25.14 -12.76
N VAL A 640 -11.04 24.57 -12.62
CA VAL A 640 -11.79 24.53 -11.38
C VAL A 640 -12.20 23.09 -11.14
N ASN A 641 -11.64 22.47 -10.12
CA ASN A 641 -12.09 21.17 -9.66
C ASN A 641 -13.18 21.36 -8.61
N ARG A 642 -14.19 20.50 -8.68
CA ARG A 642 -15.41 20.63 -7.88
C ARG A 642 -16.10 21.98 -8.10
N LEU A 643 -16.18 22.42 -9.36
CA LEU A 643 -16.97 23.59 -9.76
C LEU A 643 -18.40 23.47 -9.23
N PHE A 644 -18.94 22.28 -9.30
CA PHE A 644 -20.21 21.90 -8.71
C PHE A 644 -20.04 20.53 -8.03
N THR A 645 -20.61 20.40 -6.83
CA THR A 645 -20.61 19.13 -6.08
C THR A 645 -22.02 18.86 -5.59
N TYR A 646 -22.54 17.71 -5.92
CA TYR A 646 -23.76 17.19 -5.34
C TYR A 646 -23.40 16.02 -4.42
N SER A 647 -23.45 16.24 -3.11
CA SER A 647 -23.13 15.27 -2.07
C SER A 647 -24.10 15.46 -0.90
N PRO A 648 -25.36 15.03 -1.05
CA PRO A 648 -26.36 15.24 -0.03
C PRO A 648 -25.98 14.56 1.29
N SER A 649 -26.32 15.20 2.39
CA SER A 649 -26.25 14.56 3.70
C SER A 649 -27.25 13.40 3.75
N TYR A 650 -26.90 12.35 4.47
CA TYR A 650 -27.76 11.18 4.63
C TYR A 650 -27.69 10.66 6.07
N ARG A 651 -28.64 9.84 6.45
CA ARG A 651 -28.58 9.11 7.71
C ARG A 651 -27.99 7.73 7.46
N ASN A 652 -27.02 7.37 8.28
CA ASN A 652 -26.42 6.03 8.23
C ASN A 652 -27.30 5.00 8.99
N GLU A 653 -26.83 3.79 9.08
CA GLU A 653 -27.51 2.63 9.68
C GLU A 653 -27.84 2.85 11.16
N THR A 654 -27.04 3.65 11.87
CA THR A 654 -27.26 4.03 13.27
C THR A 654 -28.10 5.31 13.41
N ASN A 655 -28.77 5.74 12.32
CA ASN A 655 -29.55 6.96 12.23
C ASN A 655 -28.76 8.27 12.48
N ALA A 656 -27.41 8.20 12.49
CA ALA A 656 -26.56 9.36 12.60
C ALA A 656 -26.51 10.16 11.29
N LEU A 657 -26.57 11.49 11.37
CA LEU A 657 -26.50 12.37 10.21
C LEU A 657 -25.06 12.49 9.70
N VAL A 658 -24.79 11.91 8.54
CA VAL A 658 -23.52 12.04 7.84
C VAL A 658 -23.55 13.25 6.92
N ARG A 659 -22.73 14.26 7.20
CA ARG A 659 -22.58 15.45 6.37
C ARG A 659 -21.34 15.32 5.50
N ARG A 660 -21.49 15.58 4.20
CA ARG A 660 -20.39 15.51 3.23
C ARG A 660 -20.11 16.90 2.69
N TYR A 661 -18.95 17.45 3.05
CA TYR A 661 -18.53 18.76 2.59
C TYR A 661 -17.36 18.63 1.65
N SER A 662 -17.42 19.35 0.54
CA SER A 662 -16.30 19.52 -0.37
C SER A 662 -16.23 20.96 -0.83
N SER A 663 -15.04 21.54 -0.88
CA SER A 663 -14.84 22.90 -1.39
C SER A 663 -14.23 22.84 -2.78
N PRO A 664 -14.63 23.76 -3.70
CA PRO A 664 -13.98 23.89 -4.98
C PRO A 664 -12.53 24.36 -4.78
N TYR A 665 -11.65 23.93 -5.69
CA TYR A 665 -10.34 24.52 -5.82
C TYR A 665 -10.04 24.83 -7.29
N PHE A 666 -9.29 25.89 -7.53
CA PHE A 666 -8.97 26.35 -8.86
C PHE A 666 -7.48 26.59 -9.01
N GLY A 667 -7.04 26.63 -10.27
CA GLY A 667 -5.65 26.90 -10.59
C GLY A 667 -5.50 27.38 -12.04
N MET A 668 -4.29 27.83 -12.34
CA MET A 668 -3.87 28.25 -13.68
C MET A 668 -2.59 27.53 -14.06
N GLU A 669 -2.51 27.09 -15.30
CA GLU A 669 -1.32 26.50 -15.90
C GLU A 669 -0.84 27.39 -17.05
N LEU A 670 0.44 27.66 -17.11
CA LEU A 670 1.10 28.33 -18.22
C LEU A 670 2.14 27.38 -18.80
N ASN A 671 1.96 26.97 -20.06
CA ASN A 671 2.89 26.12 -20.78
C ASN A 671 3.50 26.92 -21.92
N PHE A 672 4.78 27.11 -21.90
CA PHE A 672 5.51 27.81 -22.96
C PHE A 672 6.54 26.89 -23.60
N LYS A 673 6.47 26.74 -24.93
CA LYS A 673 7.46 26.01 -25.73
C LYS A 673 8.47 27.02 -26.30
N LEU A 674 9.71 26.88 -25.88
CA LEU A 674 10.83 27.65 -26.40
C LEU A 674 11.20 27.24 -27.82
#